data_8822a60a6b6efe21e4e4fb03182881b9
#
_entry.id   8822a60a6b6efe21e4e4fb03182881b9
#
_cell.length_a   1.000
_cell.length_b   1.000
_cell.length_c   1.000
_cell.angle_alpha   90.00
_cell.angle_beta   90.00
_cell.angle_gamma   90.00
#
_symmetry.space_group_name_H-M   'P 1'
#
loop_
_entity.id
_entity.type
_entity.pdbx_description
1 polymer ?
#
loop_
_entity_poly.entity_id
_entity_poly.type
_entity_poly.pdbx_seq_one_letter_code
_entity_poly.pdbx_strand_id
1 'polypeptide(L)'
;EPIDLTAIRIADVGNALEELFAQGDRMSRLTAGRATQTVVLSNFSLKVSGVRGRVVPVEIKTLEFSHDPDSSMRVDGTIAVDGTESLLTAKALGNNGRIAAFEARLDALSLSPFLYHGKSAKEEAFGIEAAADVTLNAARATDGKKPALTATVKTSKGAFHAGGLVSTLNSSDLNLSYDFERASVEILSSMVRIGRSSFPFTGALIDLDKVAGADRKGFAVDLLLKNASSDPEDLQERPLAFDAKASGRFESDSHRLIFDQLAISSPLGSMAGSLSVAFGKTSPRISFAALSDRMHSRVVKQLWPWWLAKGARRWALANLYGGTVTDARIEVSIPEGRIASSGGELRLNERELNINFAIDDTRINIAGEIPPLRDTAGHFSLSGERMSVAVKKGAAFFPSGHSVALNGGDFVIADVYSKPLMAEMKIEVAGQADAIAELVRYKPIQALQKTPFTPEDFTGPMKALVGARFGLISDQKPPPPLWQGEMQLENVTIKRPIAGRSIANLDGTMRIDNERAVLQANALIDGAKMRIALTEPVDASANVKRTREISGTLDEAARAKIAPALSGMVSGPVGIDVSLAEDGSQSVKADLGKAVLSLPWIGWSKGSGIAAEAHFTIRATGGITEINDFHLTGEGFGGNGELRVDESGLASARLGGVRLASGDDFAVTVDRSRGGYSIDLTGTAADIRPALARVKGGAAAKDGGNVKINARLDRVTGFNGEVLSNVNLAYSSRGQQIDDVDLSAVTASGQAVVARLVKAGADNTLELTTSDAGAFARFIDIYRNMRGGLLNLRLRDRGANSWRGTVDIRKFSLVGEQRLQSMVSTPAGQDGRSLNQAVRRDIDVSTAQFERGFAQLLLDQGAIRVGSGVVRGVDVGATFQGTVRDSNGRMDMTGTFMPAYGLNRLFGELPLIGVLLGNGRDRGLLGITFKLTGPFSQPNLTINPLSIIAPGVFRNIFEFQ
;
A
#
# COMPACT_ATOMS: atom_id res chain seq x y z
N GLU A 1 15.21 -53.26 59.80
CA GLU A 1 15.45 -52.61 58.53
C GLU A 1 14.16 -52.64 57.70
N PRO A 2 13.91 -51.66 56.87
CA PRO A 2 12.79 -51.66 55.94
C PRO A 2 12.91 -52.84 54.95
N ILE A 3 11.81 -53.48 54.62
CA ILE A 3 11.74 -54.43 53.51
C ILE A 3 11.78 -53.62 52.25
N ASP A 4 12.85 -53.77 51.45
CA ASP A 4 12.96 -53.07 50.13
C ASP A 4 12.34 -53.97 49.08
N LEU A 5 11.17 -53.53 48.60
CA LEU A 5 10.46 -54.26 47.54
C LEU A 5 11.26 -54.29 46.20
N THR A 6 12.21 -53.40 46.01
CA THR A 6 13.03 -53.34 44.79
C THR A 6 14.24 -54.29 44.86
N ALA A 7 14.61 -54.75 46.04
CA ALA A 7 15.70 -55.71 46.26
C ALA A 7 15.25 -57.14 46.27
N ILE A 8 13.92 -57.42 46.21
CA ILE A 8 13.37 -58.80 46.13
C ILE A 8 13.75 -59.42 44.81
N ARG A 9 14.38 -60.56 44.84
CA ARG A 9 14.70 -61.35 43.67
C ARG A 9 13.50 -62.18 43.20
N ILE A 10 13.17 -62.05 41.92
CA ILE A 10 12.06 -62.81 41.31
C ILE A 10 12.37 -64.30 41.38
N ALA A 11 13.62 -64.72 41.23
CA ALA A 11 14.03 -66.09 41.35
C ALA A 11 13.81 -66.72 42.74
N ASP A 12 13.79 -65.87 43.77
CA ASP A 12 13.59 -66.34 45.12
C ASP A 12 12.12 -66.52 45.49
N VAL A 13 11.19 -66.07 44.68
CA VAL A 13 9.73 -66.19 44.89
C VAL A 13 9.30 -67.65 45.02
N GLY A 14 9.85 -68.55 44.18
CA GLY A 14 9.56 -70.01 44.31
C GLY A 14 10.02 -70.54 45.60
N ASN A 15 11.24 -70.23 46.06
CA ASN A 15 11.74 -70.68 47.38
C ASN A 15 10.91 -70.08 48.53
N ALA A 16 10.60 -68.77 48.46
CA ALA A 16 9.78 -68.11 49.46
C ALA A 16 8.35 -68.73 49.54
N LEU A 17 7.78 -69.16 48.45
CA LEU A 17 6.53 -69.81 48.37
C LEU A 17 6.62 -71.22 49.02
N GLU A 18 7.68 -71.97 48.71
CA GLU A 18 7.90 -73.30 49.35
C GLU A 18 8.11 -73.15 50.85
N GLU A 19 8.78 -72.14 51.33
CA GLU A 19 8.93 -71.84 52.75
C GLU A 19 7.60 -71.46 53.39
N LEU A 20 6.76 -70.68 52.71
CA LEU A 20 5.41 -70.33 53.14
C LEU A 20 4.55 -71.58 53.31
N PHE A 21 4.61 -72.48 52.36
CA PHE A 21 3.95 -73.76 52.42
C PHE A 21 4.45 -74.60 53.64
N ALA A 22 5.79 -74.59 53.84
CA ALA A 22 6.37 -75.29 54.96
C ALA A 22 5.95 -74.74 56.32
N GLN A 23 5.86 -73.41 56.41
CA GLN A 23 5.34 -72.72 57.61
C GLN A 23 3.84 -73.07 57.82
N GLY A 24 3.06 -73.00 56.78
CA GLY A 24 1.67 -73.44 56.80
C GLY A 24 1.47 -74.92 57.29
N ASP A 25 2.29 -75.84 56.70
CA ASP A 25 2.28 -77.22 57.13
C ASP A 25 2.61 -77.40 58.64
N ARG A 26 3.57 -76.56 59.14
CA ARG A 26 3.88 -76.58 60.59
C ARG A 26 2.70 -76.11 61.41
N MET A 27 2.05 -75.03 61.04
CA MET A 27 0.85 -74.47 61.72
C MET A 27 -0.33 -75.47 61.68
N SER A 28 -0.61 -76.05 60.50
CA SER A 28 -1.63 -77.00 60.30
C SER A 28 -1.46 -78.23 61.18
N ARG A 29 -0.24 -78.80 61.38
CA ARG A 29 0.09 -79.89 62.26
C ARG A 29 -0.04 -79.54 63.73
N LEU A 30 0.31 -78.26 64.08
CA LEU A 30 0.13 -77.83 65.51
C LEU A 30 -1.33 -77.67 65.91
N THR A 31 -2.18 -77.42 64.99
CA THR A 31 -3.61 -77.16 65.18
C THR A 31 -4.45 -78.37 64.86
N ALA A 32 -3.91 -79.48 64.22
CA ALA A 32 -4.64 -80.68 63.90
C ALA A 32 -5.05 -81.49 65.19
N GLY A 33 -6.30 -81.82 65.25
CA GLY A 33 -6.85 -82.72 66.38
C GLY A 33 -7.27 -81.91 67.62
N ARG A 34 -7.27 -80.61 67.61
CA ARG A 34 -7.82 -79.81 68.68
C ARG A 34 -9.06 -79.06 68.24
N ALA A 35 -10.19 -79.17 68.98
CA ALA A 35 -11.37 -78.43 68.69
C ALA A 35 -11.10 -76.94 68.73
N THR A 36 -11.34 -76.26 67.64
CA THR A 36 -11.28 -74.82 67.39
C THR A 36 -10.25 -73.99 68.21
N GLN A 37 -9.01 -73.98 67.88
CA GLN A 37 -8.07 -73.02 68.44
C GLN A 37 -7.84 -71.85 67.44
N THR A 38 -8.14 -70.66 67.91
CA THR A 38 -7.82 -69.43 67.27
C THR A 38 -6.49 -68.87 67.82
N VAL A 39 -5.54 -68.50 66.93
CA VAL A 39 -4.32 -67.82 67.32
C VAL A 39 -4.42 -66.40 66.83
N VAL A 40 -4.37 -65.42 67.73
CA VAL A 40 -4.46 -64.03 67.35
C VAL A 40 -3.10 -63.36 67.57
N LEU A 41 -2.55 -62.78 66.46
CA LEU A 41 -1.39 -61.92 66.51
C LEU A 41 -1.91 -60.47 66.33
N SER A 42 -1.44 -59.56 67.16
CA SER A 42 -1.87 -58.17 67.13
C SER A 42 -0.72 -57.12 67.33
N ASN A 43 -0.87 -55.94 66.81
CA ASN A 43 -0.06 -54.77 67.02
C ASN A 43 1.42 -54.89 66.70
N PHE A 44 1.78 -55.45 65.54
CA PHE A 44 3.16 -55.31 64.98
C PHE A 44 3.21 -54.58 63.75
N SER A 45 4.34 -53.88 63.48
CA SER A 45 4.53 -53.04 62.31
C SER A 45 5.71 -53.50 61.49
N LEU A 46 5.56 -53.45 60.19
CA LEU A 46 6.61 -53.63 59.21
C LEU A 46 6.90 -52.31 58.57
N LYS A 47 8.10 -52.09 58.11
CA LYS A 47 8.50 -50.94 57.32
C LYS A 47 8.81 -51.45 55.91
N VAL A 48 8.15 -50.91 54.93
CA VAL A 48 8.32 -51.30 53.55
C VAL A 48 8.78 -50.09 52.73
N SER A 49 9.81 -50.26 51.90
CA SER A 49 10.25 -49.26 50.93
C SER A 49 9.98 -49.70 49.50
N GLY A 50 9.57 -48.80 48.69
CA GLY A 50 9.33 -49.02 47.24
C GLY A 50 10.33 -48.32 46.35
N VAL A 51 10.07 -48.20 45.05
CA VAL A 51 10.91 -47.67 43.97
C VAL A 51 11.54 -46.29 44.28
N ARG A 52 10.86 -45.52 45.16
CA ARG A 52 11.32 -44.16 45.55
C ARG A 52 12.10 -44.14 46.87
N GLY A 53 12.36 -45.30 47.48
CA GLY A 53 13.06 -45.38 48.75
C GLY A 53 12.25 -44.80 49.96
N ARG A 54 11.00 -44.36 49.72
CA ARG A 54 10.11 -43.92 50.83
C ARG A 54 9.78 -45.09 51.69
N VAL A 55 9.99 -44.98 53.00
CA VAL A 55 9.60 -45.99 53.94
C VAL A 55 8.12 -45.75 54.33
N VAL A 56 7.30 -46.74 54.07
CA VAL A 56 5.87 -46.79 54.35
C VAL A 56 5.62 -47.72 55.54
N PRO A 57 5.01 -47.29 56.70
CA PRO A 57 4.66 -48.16 57.74
C PRO A 57 3.45 -49.04 57.38
N VAL A 58 3.59 -50.32 57.57
CA VAL A 58 2.52 -51.30 57.42
C VAL A 58 2.26 -51.90 58.82
N GLU A 59 1.14 -51.54 59.37
CA GLU A 59 0.74 -52.00 60.70
C GLU A 59 -0.21 -53.20 60.56
N ILE A 60 0.13 -54.29 61.18
CA ILE A 60 -0.76 -55.47 61.30
C ILE A 60 -1.47 -55.34 62.63
N LYS A 61 -2.72 -54.90 62.60
CA LYS A 61 -3.55 -54.69 63.80
C LYS A 61 -3.99 -55.96 64.38
N THR A 62 -4.46 -56.87 63.56
CA THR A 62 -4.92 -58.22 64.00
C THR A 62 -4.65 -59.20 62.84
N LEU A 63 -4.21 -60.42 63.21
CA LEU A 63 -4.22 -61.61 62.38
C LEU A 63 -4.79 -62.75 63.21
N GLU A 64 -5.91 -63.20 62.78
CA GLU A 64 -6.61 -64.35 63.43
C GLU A 64 -6.47 -65.59 62.57
N PHE A 65 -5.83 -66.56 63.12
CA PHE A 65 -5.68 -67.90 62.51
C PHE A 65 -6.70 -68.82 63.10
N SER A 66 -7.53 -69.37 62.24
CA SER A 66 -8.59 -70.33 62.67
C SER A 66 -8.57 -71.59 61.79
N HIS A 67 -9.19 -72.66 62.25
CA HIS A 67 -9.35 -73.85 61.41
C HIS A 67 -10.84 -74.09 61.10
N ASP A 68 -11.17 -74.28 59.82
CA ASP A 68 -12.53 -74.65 59.43
C ASP A 68 -12.79 -76.15 59.65
N PRO A 69 -14.07 -76.60 59.77
CA PRO A 69 -14.41 -77.99 59.97
C PRO A 69 -13.92 -78.92 58.85
N ASP A 70 -13.62 -78.41 57.66
CA ASP A 70 -13.12 -79.19 56.55
C ASP A 70 -11.57 -79.40 56.56
N SER A 71 -10.94 -79.05 57.72
CA SER A 71 -9.46 -79.05 57.90
C SER A 71 -8.70 -78.01 57.11
N SER A 72 -9.35 -76.96 56.54
CA SER A 72 -8.68 -75.82 55.98
C SER A 72 -8.33 -74.83 57.09
N MET A 73 -7.17 -74.18 56.92
CA MET A 73 -6.76 -73.05 57.77
C MET A 73 -7.22 -71.77 57.21
N ARG A 74 -7.81 -70.94 58.02
CA ARG A 74 -8.25 -69.58 57.64
C ARG A 74 -7.45 -68.49 58.41
N VAL A 75 -7.14 -67.44 57.72
CA VAL A 75 -6.53 -66.30 58.38
C VAL A 75 -7.39 -65.06 58.04
N ASP A 76 -7.88 -64.42 59.06
CA ASP A 76 -8.59 -63.15 58.93
C ASP A 76 -7.78 -62.09 59.66
N GLY A 77 -7.66 -60.89 59.05
CA GLY A 77 -6.88 -59.87 59.68
C GLY A 77 -7.16 -58.44 59.14
N THR A 78 -6.68 -57.48 59.93
CA THR A 78 -6.72 -56.10 59.57
C THR A 78 -5.31 -55.56 59.48
N ILE A 79 -4.93 -55.00 58.28
CA ILE A 79 -3.64 -54.35 57.97
C ILE A 79 -3.89 -52.92 57.76
N ALA A 80 -3.09 -52.01 58.36
CA ALA A 80 -3.12 -50.57 58.01
C ALA A 80 -1.86 -50.14 57.25
N VAL A 81 -2.02 -49.59 56.11
CA VAL A 81 -0.95 -49.03 55.31
C VAL A 81 -0.99 -47.51 55.37
N ASP A 82 0.03 -46.90 55.98
CA ASP A 82 0.08 -45.44 56.23
C ASP A 82 -1.22 -44.94 56.91
N GLY A 83 -1.74 -45.74 57.86
CA GLY A 83 -2.96 -45.46 58.62
C GLY A 83 -4.30 -45.85 57.96
N THR A 84 -4.30 -46.28 56.69
CA THR A 84 -5.51 -46.74 56.01
C THR A 84 -5.70 -48.24 56.19
N GLU A 85 -6.86 -48.70 56.78
CA GLU A 85 -7.15 -50.08 57.04
C GLU A 85 -7.57 -50.85 55.80
N SER A 86 -7.08 -52.06 55.65
CA SER A 86 -7.36 -53.04 54.62
C SER A 86 -7.69 -54.41 55.29
N LEU A 87 -8.61 -55.13 54.75
CA LEU A 87 -8.99 -56.48 55.27
C LEU A 87 -8.17 -57.55 54.57
N LEU A 88 -7.49 -58.37 55.32
CA LEU A 88 -6.80 -59.54 54.87
C LEU A 88 -7.66 -60.80 55.16
N THR A 89 -7.97 -61.59 54.17
CA THR A 89 -8.49 -62.90 54.30
C THR A 89 -7.63 -63.92 53.59
N ALA A 90 -7.26 -65.02 54.23
CA ALA A 90 -6.56 -66.09 53.55
C ALA A 90 -7.08 -67.44 53.92
N LYS A 91 -7.15 -68.33 52.99
CA LYS A 91 -7.59 -69.68 53.15
C LYS A 91 -6.51 -70.66 52.62
N ALA A 92 -6.08 -71.57 53.51
CA ALA A 92 -5.14 -72.62 53.10
C ALA A 92 -5.86 -73.94 53.02
N LEU A 93 -5.83 -74.53 51.86
CA LEU A 93 -6.51 -75.84 51.55
C LEU A 93 -5.49 -76.98 51.67
N GLY A 94 -5.77 -77.94 52.40
CA GLY A 94 -4.88 -79.13 52.59
C GLY A 94 -5.58 -80.32 53.19
N ASN A 95 -4.82 -81.43 53.19
CA ASN A 95 -5.26 -82.67 53.82
C ASN A 95 -4.13 -83.28 54.59
N ASN A 96 -4.44 -83.86 55.80
CA ASN A 96 -3.49 -84.54 56.66
C ASN A 96 -2.27 -83.73 57.12
N GLY A 97 -2.44 -82.46 57.44
CA GLY A 97 -1.42 -81.55 57.86
C GLY A 97 -0.39 -81.09 56.77
N ARG A 98 -0.76 -81.27 55.47
CA ARG A 98 -0.03 -80.74 54.35
C ARG A 98 -0.93 -79.82 53.53
N ILE A 99 -0.52 -78.59 53.41
CA ILE A 99 -1.22 -77.61 52.64
C ILE A 99 -0.85 -77.80 51.13
N ALA A 100 -1.89 -77.96 50.31
CA ALA A 100 -1.74 -78.13 48.86
C ALA A 100 -1.87 -76.78 48.07
N ALA A 101 -2.75 -75.93 48.61
CA ALA A 101 -2.95 -74.60 48.00
C ALA A 101 -3.34 -73.53 49.02
N PHE A 102 -3.16 -72.31 48.78
CA PHE A 102 -3.76 -71.19 49.51
C PHE A 102 -4.20 -70.05 48.60
N GLU A 103 -5.25 -69.39 49.04
CA GLU A 103 -5.77 -68.18 48.44
C GLU A 103 -5.70 -67.11 49.53
N ALA A 104 -5.17 -65.92 49.18
CA ALA A 104 -5.13 -64.79 50.06
C ALA A 104 -5.75 -63.59 49.35
N ARG A 105 -6.57 -62.86 50.03
CA ARG A 105 -7.22 -61.66 49.54
C ARG A 105 -6.98 -60.52 50.52
N LEU A 106 -6.57 -59.37 49.97
CA LEU A 106 -6.39 -58.09 50.69
C LEU A 106 -7.31 -57.08 50.04
N ASP A 107 -8.39 -56.74 50.74
CA ASP A 107 -9.41 -55.82 50.25
C ASP A 107 -9.05 -54.37 50.61
N ALA A 108 -9.28 -53.45 49.67
CA ALA A 108 -9.12 -52.00 49.80
C ALA A 108 -7.69 -51.52 50.20
N LEU A 109 -6.65 -52.20 49.71
CA LEU A 109 -5.25 -51.83 49.93
C LEU A 109 -5.01 -50.43 49.36
N SER A 110 -4.61 -49.47 50.19
CA SER A 110 -4.24 -48.13 49.72
C SER A 110 -2.94 -48.17 48.91
N LEU A 111 -3.02 -47.84 47.62
CA LEU A 111 -1.85 -47.72 46.73
C LEU A 111 -1.18 -46.36 46.84
N SER A 112 -1.86 -45.37 47.40
CA SER A 112 -1.39 -43.96 47.45
C SER A 112 -0.02 -43.81 48.13
N PRO A 113 0.30 -44.50 49.27
CA PRO A 113 1.58 -44.36 49.94
C PRO A 113 2.79 -44.75 49.05
N PHE A 114 2.56 -45.65 48.07
CA PHE A 114 3.59 -46.16 47.16
C PHE A 114 3.63 -45.44 45.82
N LEU A 115 2.45 -45.00 45.31
CA LEU A 115 2.29 -44.54 43.92
C LEU A 115 1.92 -43.07 43.79
N TYR A 116 1.61 -42.37 44.90
CA TYR A 116 1.21 -40.95 44.87
C TYR A 116 2.25 -40.06 45.57
N HIS A 117 2.50 -38.87 44.97
CA HIS A 117 3.34 -37.84 45.56
C HIS A 117 2.59 -36.50 45.51
N GLY A 118 2.39 -35.88 46.65
CA GLY A 118 1.76 -34.55 46.81
C GLY A 118 1.40 -34.34 48.28
N LYS A 119 1.86 -33.24 48.85
CA LYS A 119 1.65 -32.98 50.30
C LYS A 119 0.62 -31.89 50.59
N SER A 120 0.20 -31.08 49.63
CA SER A 120 -0.76 -30.00 49.81
C SER A 120 -1.50 -29.63 48.52
N ALA A 121 -2.63 -28.92 48.67
CA ALA A 121 -3.43 -28.41 47.54
C ALA A 121 -2.70 -27.42 46.63
N LYS A 122 -1.46 -27.03 46.95
CA LYS A 122 -0.60 -26.11 46.18
C LYS A 122 0.55 -26.83 45.48
N GLU A 123 0.80 -28.09 45.76
CA GLU A 123 1.86 -28.87 45.12
C GLU A 123 1.31 -29.62 43.91
N GLU A 124 2.01 -29.59 42.80
CA GLU A 124 1.63 -30.38 41.62
C GLU A 124 1.76 -31.87 41.97
N ALA A 125 0.64 -32.52 42.28
CA ALA A 125 0.60 -33.92 42.63
C ALA A 125 0.87 -34.77 41.38
N PHE A 126 1.63 -35.84 41.54
CA PHE A 126 1.91 -36.84 40.52
C PHE A 126 1.72 -38.25 41.06
N GLY A 127 1.06 -39.12 40.26
CA GLY A 127 0.88 -40.53 40.60
C GLY A 127 -0.55 -40.97 40.70
N ILE A 128 -0.75 -42.13 41.30
CA ILE A 128 -2.03 -42.81 41.45
C ILE A 128 -2.51 -42.74 42.90
N GLU A 129 -3.71 -42.23 43.06
CA GLU A 129 -4.46 -42.24 44.32
C GLU A 129 -5.67 -43.20 44.18
N ALA A 130 -5.52 -44.41 44.66
CA ALA A 130 -6.55 -45.43 44.54
C ALA A 130 -6.38 -46.52 45.62
N ALA A 131 -7.44 -47.20 45.90
CA ALA A 131 -7.40 -48.45 46.62
C ALA A 131 -7.44 -49.65 45.64
N ALA A 132 -6.90 -50.79 46.01
CA ALA A 132 -6.94 -52.00 45.21
C ALA A 132 -7.27 -53.25 46.05
N ASP A 133 -7.97 -54.14 45.43
CA ASP A 133 -8.15 -55.52 45.96
C ASP A 133 -7.01 -56.33 45.33
N VAL A 134 -6.28 -57.04 46.20
CA VAL A 134 -5.19 -57.95 45.80
C VAL A 134 -5.60 -59.38 46.13
N THR A 135 -5.64 -60.26 45.13
CA THR A 135 -5.89 -61.69 45.35
C THR A 135 -4.65 -62.46 44.93
N LEU A 136 -4.18 -63.35 45.74
CA LEU A 136 -3.05 -64.26 45.54
C LEU A 136 -3.51 -65.70 45.63
N ASN A 137 -3.26 -66.45 44.60
CA ASN A 137 -3.54 -67.92 44.59
C ASN A 137 -2.27 -68.67 44.37
N ALA A 138 -2.02 -69.65 45.23
CA ALA A 138 -0.85 -70.51 45.13
C ALA A 138 -1.22 -71.99 45.27
N ALA A 139 -0.59 -72.82 44.50
CA ALA A 139 -0.75 -74.30 44.60
C ALA A 139 0.61 -74.97 44.50
N ARG A 140 0.85 -75.97 45.30
CA ARG A 140 2.07 -76.79 45.33
C ARG A 140 2.05 -77.76 44.18
N ALA A 141 3.22 -78.22 43.77
CA ALA A 141 3.34 -79.34 42.81
C ALA A 141 2.74 -80.65 43.45
N THR A 142 1.87 -81.27 42.69
CA THR A 142 1.31 -82.62 43.01
C THR A 142 1.44 -83.54 41.84
N ASP A 143 1.26 -84.86 42.03
CA ASP A 143 1.39 -85.83 40.91
C ASP A 143 0.59 -85.39 39.65
N GLY A 144 1.26 -85.03 38.59
CA GLY A 144 0.68 -84.56 37.34
C GLY A 144 0.27 -83.12 37.27
N LYS A 145 0.53 -82.23 38.26
CA LYS A 145 0.27 -80.78 38.22
C LYS A 145 1.54 -80.01 38.65
N LYS A 146 1.95 -79.03 37.81
CA LYS A 146 3.01 -78.12 38.14
C LYS A 146 2.62 -77.15 39.26
N PRO A 147 3.54 -76.63 40.03
CA PRO A 147 3.29 -75.59 41.00
C PRO A 147 2.69 -74.33 40.27
N ALA A 148 1.79 -73.63 40.95
CA ALA A 148 1.16 -72.42 40.40
C ALA A 148 1.18 -71.33 41.45
N LEU A 149 1.44 -70.07 40.94
CA LEU A 149 1.28 -68.86 41.75
C LEU A 149 0.74 -67.81 40.83
N THR A 150 -0.39 -67.25 41.15
CA THR A 150 -1.03 -66.11 40.43
C THR A 150 -1.41 -65.02 41.39
N ALA A 151 -1.31 -63.79 40.94
CA ALA A 151 -1.80 -62.65 41.68
C ALA A 151 -2.64 -61.76 40.75
N THR A 152 -3.71 -61.23 41.35
CA THR A 152 -4.59 -60.26 40.66
C THR A 152 -4.71 -59.04 41.54
N VAL A 153 -4.38 -57.84 40.97
CA VAL A 153 -4.57 -56.55 41.60
C VAL A 153 -5.67 -55.82 40.81
N LYS A 154 -6.81 -55.52 41.48
CA LYS A 154 -7.95 -54.78 40.88
C LYS A 154 -8.09 -53.47 41.59
N THR A 155 -7.85 -52.35 40.86
CA THR A 155 -8.05 -51.04 41.46
C THR A 155 -9.51 -50.66 41.52
N SER A 156 -9.94 -50.04 42.58
CA SER A 156 -11.19 -49.28 42.62
C SER A 156 -11.05 -48.00 41.79
N LYS A 157 -12.17 -47.29 41.59
CA LYS A 157 -12.15 -45.97 40.99
C LYS A 157 -11.32 -45.01 41.86
N GLY A 158 -10.38 -44.31 41.24
CA GLY A 158 -9.46 -43.40 41.92
C GLY A 158 -9.09 -42.20 41.06
N ALA A 159 -7.94 -41.60 41.35
CA ALA A 159 -7.44 -40.44 40.62
C ALA A 159 -6.01 -40.69 40.12
N PHE A 160 -5.76 -40.26 38.92
CA PHE A 160 -4.41 -40.12 38.33
C PHE A 160 -4.03 -38.64 38.25
N HIS A 161 -3.03 -38.27 39.01
CA HIS A 161 -2.53 -36.89 39.10
C HIS A 161 -1.30 -36.72 38.22
N ALA A 162 -1.31 -35.68 37.40
CA ALA A 162 -0.12 -35.27 36.60
C ALA A 162 -0.10 -33.77 36.33
N GLY A 163 0.88 -33.07 36.83
CA GLY A 163 1.13 -31.64 36.53
C GLY A 163 -0.04 -30.74 36.88
N GLY A 164 -0.66 -30.93 38.04
CA GLY A 164 -1.79 -30.08 38.50
C GLY A 164 -3.14 -30.40 37.84
N LEU A 165 -3.19 -31.45 37.02
CA LEU A 165 -4.44 -31.99 36.44
C LEU A 165 -4.77 -33.33 37.09
N VAL A 166 -6.03 -33.62 37.21
CA VAL A 166 -6.54 -34.85 37.79
C VAL A 166 -7.44 -35.55 36.75
N SER A 167 -7.07 -36.76 36.37
CA SER A 167 -7.90 -37.62 35.53
C SER A 167 -8.45 -38.77 36.36
N THR A 168 -9.64 -39.27 36.05
CA THR A 168 -10.23 -40.39 36.74
C THR A 168 -9.46 -41.68 36.39
N LEU A 169 -8.90 -42.37 37.39
CA LEU A 169 -8.48 -43.74 37.23
C LEU A 169 -9.74 -44.63 37.36
N ASN A 170 -10.13 -45.27 36.26
CA ASN A 170 -11.21 -46.21 36.29
C ASN A 170 -10.72 -47.57 36.81
N SER A 171 -11.64 -48.47 37.16
CA SER A 171 -11.27 -49.82 37.56
C SER A 171 -10.30 -50.45 36.60
N SER A 172 -9.14 -50.84 37.08
CA SER A 172 -8.02 -51.41 36.32
C SER A 172 -7.61 -52.73 36.95
N ASP A 173 -7.07 -53.60 36.15
CA ASP A 173 -6.65 -54.95 36.61
C ASP A 173 -5.24 -55.28 36.16
N LEU A 174 -4.47 -55.89 37.05
CA LEU A 174 -3.14 -56.41 36.80
C LEU A 174 -3.15 -57.89 37.21
N ASN A 175 -2.96 -58.78 36.27
CA ASN A 175 -2.98 -60.20 36.42
C ASN A 175 -1.56 -60.76 36.22
N LEU A 176 -1.04 -61.43 37.25
CA LEU A 176 0.31 -61.92 37.29
C LEU A 176 0.28 -63.48 37.47
N SER A 177 1.27 -64.14 36.82
CA SER A 177 1.56 -65.52 37.00
C SER A 177 3.04 -65.78 37.16
N TYR A 178 3.43 -66.63 38.10
CA TYR A 178 4.88 -66.95 38.25
C TYR A 178 5.23 -68.20 37.46
N ASP A 179 6.19 -68.13 36.59
CA ASP A 179 6.76 -69.25 35.83
C ASP A 179 7.92 -69.85 36.62
N PHE A 180 7.71 -71.02 37.21
CA PHE A 180 8.70 -71.74 38.04
C PHE A 180 9.88 -72.27 37.24
N GLU A 181 9.75 -72.53 35.93
CA GLU A 181 10.81 -73.03 35.07
C GLU A 181 11.77 -71.92 34.69
N ARG A 182 11.23 -70.79 34.35
CA ARG A 182 12.00 -69.58 33.95
C ARG A 182 12.39 -68.70 35.13
N ALA A 183 11.79 -68.94 36.28
CA ALA A 183 11.92 -68.08 37.43
C ALA A 183 11.61 -66.61 37.07
N SER A 184 10.44 -66.37 36.43
CA SER A 184 9.97 -65.10 35.94
C SER A 184 8.51 -64.85 36.34
N VAL A 185 8.13 -63.58 36.44
CA VAL A 185 6.72 -63.19 36.60
C VAL A 185 6.17 -62.81 35.23
N GLU A 186 5.16 -63.50 34.79
CA GLU A 186 4.40 -63.18 33.58
C GLU A 186 3.25 -62.27 33.92
N ILE A 187 3.12 -61.14 33.18
CA ILE A 187 1.99 -60.29 33.22
C ILE A 187 1.00 -60.81 32.17
N LEU A 188 -0.09 -61.38 32.64
CA LEU A 188 -1.15 -61.89 31.81
C LEU A 188 -1.99 -60.74 31.26
N SER A 189 -3.09 -61.04 30.53
CA SER A 189 -3.98 -60.00 30.02
C SER A 189 -4.44 -59.06 31.16
N SER A 190 -3.92 -57.88 31.16
CA SER A 190 -4.10 -56.83 32.16
C SER A 190 -4.57 -55.52 31.50
N MET A 191 -5.17 -54.63 32.27
CA MET A 191 -5.78 -53.42 31.72
C MET A 191 -5.64 -52.25 32.69
N VAL A 192 -5.16 -51.09 32.18
CA VAL A 192 -5.24 -49.81 32.91
C VAL A 192 -6.16 -48.85 32.15
N ARG A 193 -7.04 -48.16 32.89
CA ARG A 193 -7.97 -47.19 32.31
C ARG A 193 -7.83 -45.84 33.01
N ILE A 194 -7.50 -44.79 32.26
CA ILE A 194 -7.35 -43.43 32.76
C ILE A 194 -8.26 -42.51 31.93
N GLY A 195 -9.23 -41.86 32.59
CA GLY A 195 -10.25 -41.10 31.88
C GLY A 195 -10.98 -41.98 30.85
N ARG A 196 -10.93 -41.53 29.60
CA ARG A 196 -11.48 -42.25 28.44
C ARG A 196 -10.46 -43.21 27.79
N SER A 197 -9.19 -43.13 28.17
CA SER A 197 -8.11 -43.94 27.59
C SER A 197 -8.05 -45.33 28.22
N SER A 198 -7.70 -46.33 27.42
CA SER A 198 -7.57 -47.71 27.87
C SER A 198 -6.28 -48.36 27.34
N PHE A 199 -5.55 -49.02 28.22
CA PHE A 199 -4.25 -49.60 27.95
C PHE A 199 -4.23 -51.08 28.34
N PRO A 200 -4.70 -52.01 27.48
CA PRO A 200 -4.52 -53.43 27.68
C PRO A 200 -3.05 -53.81 27.48
N PHE A 201 -2.52 -54.62 28.36
CA PHE A 201 -1.12 -55.00 28.29
C PHE A 201 -0.88 -56.41 28.79
N THR A 202 0.19 -57.00 28.28
CA THR A 202 0.83 -58.21 28.72
C THR A 202 2.32 -57.99 28.88
N GLY A 203 3.02 -58.86 29.56
CA GLY A 203 4.48 -58.70 29.69
C GLY A 203 5.13 -59.80 30.55
N ALA A 204 6.39 -59.51 30.87
CA ALA A 204 7.14 -60.36 31.75
C ALA A 204 8.17 -59.60 32.57
N LEU A 205 8.45 -60.07 33.77
CA LEU A 205 9.52 -59.55 34.63
C LEU A 205 10.43 -60.75 34.97
N ILE A 206 11.76 -60.54 34.84
CA ILE A 206 12.79 -61.54 35.14
C ILE A 206 13.95 -60.86 35.81
N ASP A 207 14.64 -61.54 36.72
CA ASP A 207 15.84 -60.99 37.36
C ASP A 207 16.92 -60.61 36.31
N LEU A 208 17.56 -59.46 36.54
CA LEU A 208 18.50 -58.87 35.59
C LEU A 208 19.75 -59.72 35.40
N ASP A 209 20.20 -60.40 36.43
CA ASP A 209 21.34 -61.36 36.39
C ASP A 209 21.07 -62.57 35.48
N LYS A 210 19.83 -62.92 35.24
CA LYS A 210 19.42 -64.03 34.35
C LYS A 210 19.46 -63.59 32.87
N VAL A 211 19.31 -62.28 32.57
CA VAL A 211 19.26 -61.81 31.20
C VAL A 211 20.59 -61.26 30.75
N ALA A 212 21.29 -60.51 31.61
CA ALA A 212 22.47 -59.72 31.19
C ALA A 212 23.83 -60.35 31.56
N GLY A 213 23.82 -61.51 32.25
CA GLY A 213 25.06 -62.16 32.66
C GLY A 213 25.96 -61.35 33.57
N ALA A 214 25.43 -60.36 34.30
CA ALA A 214 26.13 -59.40 35.10
C ALA A 214 25.71 -59.45 36.54
N ASP A 215 26.58 -59.14 37.48
CA ASP A 215 26.31 -58.96 38.93
C ASP A 215 25.43 -57.73 39.19
N ARG A 216 24.40 -57.51 38.38
CA ARG A 216 23.49 -56.41 38.54
C ARG A 216 22.20 -56.86 39.21
N LYS A 217 21.84 -56.11 40.27
CA LYS A 217 20.59 -56.37 40.95
C LYS A 217 19.47 -55.61 40.29
N GLY A 218 18.31 -56.24 40.20
CA GLY A 218 17.10 -55.68 39.60
C GLY A 218 16.40 -56.69 38.72
N PHE A 219 15.53 -56.16 37.82
CA PHE A 219 14.72 -57.02 36.95
C PHE A 219 14.62 -56.39 35.55
N ALA A 220 14.62 -57.22 34.52
CA ALA A 220 14.25 -56.86 33.16
C ALA A 220 12.70 -56.83 33.04
N VAL A 221 12.19 -55.93 32.21
CA VAL A 221 10.76 -55.71 31.98
C VAL A 221 10.52 -55.70 30.49
N ASP A 222 9.62 -56.58 30.07
CA ASP A 222 9.05 -56.54 28.72
C ASP A 222 7.54 -56.33 28.81
N LEU A 223 7.03 -55.29 28.14
CA LEU A 223 5.59 -54.95 28.09
C LEU A 223 5.14 -54.85 26.62
N LEU A 224 3.99 -55.46 26.38
CA LEU A 224 3.33 -55.40 25.06
C LEU A 224 1.89 -54.92 25.24
N LEU A 225 1.58 -53.80 24.72
CA LEU A 225 0.23 -53.26 24.61
C LEU A 225 -0.33 -53.59 23.23
N LYS A 226 -1.45 -54.24 23.16
CA LYS A 226 -2.18 -54.49 21.91
C LYS A 226 -3.55 -53.86 21.97
N ASN A 227 -3.95 -53.14 20.91
CA ASN A 227 -5.22 -52.44 20.82
C ASN A 227 -5.42 -51.43 21.97
N ALA A 228 -4.36 -50.75 22.38
CA ALA A 228 -4.45 -49.63 23.31
C ALA A 228 -5.19 -48.44 22.65
N SER A 229 -5.89 -47.68 23.45
CA SER A 229 -6.65 -46.52 23.00
C SER A 229 -6.30 -45.28 23.84
N SER A 230 -5.76 -44.27 23.18
CA SER A 230 -5.55 -42.95 23.79
C SER A 230 -6.72 -42.02 23.43
N ASP A 231 -7.40 -41.51 24.45
CA ASP A 231 -8.50 -40.55 24.34
C ASP A 231 -8.42 -39.54 25.49
N PRO A 232 -7.47 -38.58 25.41
CA PRO A 232 -7.32 -37.54 26.41
C PRO A 232 -8.59 -36.68 26.53
N GLU A 233 -8.96 -36.32 27.75
CA GLU A 233 -10.21 -35.58 28.05
C GLU A 233 -10.23 -34.17 27.43
N ASP A 234 -9.04 -33.57 27.19
CA ASP A 234 -8.87 -32.27 26.58
C ASP A 234 -8.90 -32.26 25.05
N LEU A 235 -9.10 -33.41 24.40
CA LEU A 235 -9.21 -33.58 22.96
C LEU A 235 -10.62 -34.03 22.58
N GLN A 236 -11.14 -33.46 21.50
CA GLN A 236 -12.43 -33.82 20.89
C GLN A 236 -12.24 -34.63 19.60
N GLU A 237 -11.02 -35.05 19.29
CA GLU A 237 -10.74 -35.88 18.13
C GLU A 237 -11.06 -37.36 18.46
N ARG A 238 -11.23 -38.18 17.42
CA ARG A 238 -11.48 -39.64 17.61
C ARG A 238 -10.32 -40.26 18.37
N PRO A 239 -10.55 -41.24 19.27
CA PRO A 239 -9.52 -41.96 19.98
C PRO A 239 -8.46 -42.54 19.04
N LEU A 240 -7.21 -42.57 19.49
CA LEU A 240 -6.08 -43.19 18.77
C LEU A 240 -5.94 -44.64 19.23
N ALA A 241 -6.24 -45.57 18.36
CA ALA A 241 -5.89 -46.97 18.58
C ALA A 241 -4.42 -47.21 18.18
N PHE A 242 -3.65 -47.90 19.03
CA PHE A 242 -2.25 -48.17 18.79
C PHE A 242 -1.78 -49.43 19.52
N ASP A 243 -0.73 -50.05 19.04
CA ASP A 243 0.07 -51.04 19.73
C ASP A 243 1.35 -50.40 20.25
N ALA A 244 1.84 -50.86 21.40
CA ALA A 244 3.10 -50.43 21.95
C ALA A 244 3.92 -51.57 22.50
N LYS A 245 5.24 -51.48 22.38
CA LYS A 245 6.20 -52.38 23.00
C LYS A 245 7.16 -51.56 23.84
N ALA A 246 7.42 -52.00 25.07
CA ALA A 246 8.42 -51.40 25.93
C ALA A 246 9.30 -52.51 26.51
N SER A 247 10.58 -52.53 26.17
CA SER A 247 11.56 -53.45 26.70
C SER A 247 12.63 -52.70 27.46
N GLY A 248 12.91 -53.12 28.67
CA GLY A 248 13.79 -52.35 29.54
C GLY A 248 14.21 -53.08 30.80
N ARG A 249 14.70 -52.35 31.76
CA ARG A 249 15.16 -52.88 33.05
C ARG A 249 15.01 -51.87 34.18
N PHE A 250 14.85 -52.40 35.36
CA PHE A 250 15.05 -51.66 36.60
C PHE A 250 16.33 -52.09 37.29
N GLU A 251 17.23 -51.21 37.60
CA GLU A 251 18.49 -51.43 38.31
C GLU A 251 18.30 -51.01 39.76
N SER A 252 18.27 -51.97 40.70
CA SER A 252 17.96 -51.71 42.11
C SER A 252 19.01 -50.86 42.82
N ASP A 253 20.28 -51.11 42.56
CA ASP A 253 21.40 -50.41 43.21
C ASP A 253 21.47 -48.91 42.81
N SER A 254 21.11 -48.58 41.59
CA SER A 254 21.05 -47.20 41.07
C SER A 254 19.66 -46.60 41.10
N HIS A 255 18.64 -47.36 41.54
CA HIS A 255 17.23 -46.98 41.51
C HIS A 255 16.84 -46.39 40.12
N ARG A 256 17.25 -47.09 39.05
CA ARG A 256 17.10 -46.58 37.70
C ARG A 256 16.23 -47.51 36.83
N LEU A 257 15.16 -46.92 36.28
CA LEU A 257 14.31 -47.57 35.29
C LEU A 257 14.78 -47.13 33.91
N ILE A 258 15.09 -48.10 33.06
CA ILE A 258 15.56 -47.85 31.70
C ILE A 258 14.70 -48.64 30.72
N PHE A 259 14.10 -48.02 29.75
CA PHE A 259 13.53 -48.65 28.58
C PHE A 259 14.45 -48.36 27.37
N ASP A 260 15.20 -49.35 26.96
CA ASP A 260 16.07 -49.24 25.80
C ASP A 260 15.31 -49.23 24.49
N GLN A 261 14.13 -49.82 24.45
CA GLN A 261 13.17 -49.86 23.34
C GLN A 261 11.79 -49.47 23.79
N LEU A 262 11.33 -48.38 23.29
CA LEU A 262 9.95 -47.95 23.31
C LEU A 262 9.46 -47.85 21.87
N ALA A 263 8.47 -48.57 21.48
CA ALA A 263 7.90 -48.48 20.13
C ALA A 263 6.38 -48.36 20.22
N ILE A 264 5.82 -47.43 19.50
CA ILE A 264 4.38 -47.24 19.34
C ILE A 264 4.08 -47.37 17.85
N SER A 265 3.10 -48.18 17.52
CA SER A 265 2.63 -48.39 16.14
C SER A 265 1.15 -48.21 16.05
N SER A 266 0.70 -47.42 15.08
CA SER A 266 -0.73 -47.24 14.78
C SER A 266 -0.91 -47.14 13.24
N PRO A 267 -2.16 -47.31 12.74
CA PRO A 267 -2.44 -47.08 11.32
C PRO A 267 -2.12 -45.66 10.85
N LEU A 268 -1.93 -44.73 11.78
CA LEU A 268 -1.66 -43.32 11.53
C LEU A 268 -0.16 -42.96 11.64
N GLY A 269 0.70 -43.94 11.88
CA GLY A 269 2.14 -43.80 11.97
C GLY A 269 2.73 -44.48 13.21
N SER A 270 4.06 -44.49 13.27
CA SER A 270 4.83 -45.17 14.30
C SER A 270 5.92 -44.25 14.87
N MET A 271 6.30 -44.55 16.12
CA MET A 271 7.36 -43.84 16.86
C MET A 271 8.18 -44.86 17.63
N ALA A 272 9.48 -44.67 17.66
CA ALA A 272 10.43 -45.45 18.46
C ALA A 272 11.26 -44.53 19.35
N GLY A 273 11.63 -45.03 20.52
CA GLY A 273 12.41 -44.21 21.44
C GLY A 273 13.04 -45.02 22.58
N SER A 274 13.57 -44.27 23.53
CA SER A 274 14.13 -44.81 24.77
C SER A 274 13.80 -43.86 25.95
N LEU A 275 13.73 -44.40 27.15
CA LEU A 275 13.46 -43.68 28.39
C LEU A 275 14.41 -44.15 29.49
N SER A 276 14.94 -43.19 30.24
CA SER A 276 15.67 -43.51 31.47
C SER A 276 15.17 -42.61 32.59
N VAL A 277 14.77 -43.20 33.70
CA VAL A 277 14.36 -42.49 34.91
C VAL A 277 15.21 -42.97 36.08
N ALA A 278 16.09 -42.13 36.58
CA ALA A 278 16.84 -42.43 37.82
C ALA A 278 16.15 -41.70 38.99
N PHE A 279 15.71 -42.50 39.97
CA PHE A 279 14.99 -42.00 41.15
C PHE A 279 16.02 -41.48 42.17
N GLY A 280 16.27 -40.20 42.18
CA GLY A 280 17.17 -39.53 43.12
C GLY A 280 16.47 -39.13 44.43
N LYS A 281 17.27 -38.57 45.34
CA LYS A 281 16.77 -38.12 46.66
C LYS A 281 15.82 -36.91 46.61
N THR A 282 16.04 -36.03 45.66
CA THR A 282 15.30 -34.75 45.52
C THR A 282 14.22 -34.84 44.47
N SER A 283 14.55 -35.28 43.27
CA SER A 283 13.61 -35.56 42.19
C SER A 283 14.27 -36.50 41.17
N PRO A 284 13.47 -37.17 40.33
CA PRO A 284 14.05 -38.06 39.34
C PRO A 284 14.83 -37.26 38.30
N ARG A 285 15.93 -37.90 37.79
CA ARG A 285 16.53 -37.54 36.52
C ARG A 285 15.79 -38.28 35.42
N ILE A 286 15.32 -37.54 34.42
CA ILE A 286 14.57 -38.12 33.29
C ILE A 286 15.33 -37.85 32.00
N SER A 287 15.55 -38.89 31.21
CA SER A 287 16.06 -38.75 29.85
C SER A 287 15.13 -39.55 28.93
N PHE A 288 14.62 -38.91 27.93
CA PHE A 288 13.70 -39.48 26.94
C PHE A 288 14.13 -39.06 25.56
N ALA A 289 14.22 -39.97 24.62
CA ALA A 289 14.43 -39.68 23.21
C ALA A 289 13.45 -40.48 22.37
N ALA A 290 12.86 -39.88 21.37
CA ALA A 290 11.96 -40.55 20.43
C ALA A 290 12.13 -39.98 19.01
N LEU A 291 11.96 -40.89 18.04
CA LEU A 291 12.05 -40.61 16.61
C LEU A 291 10.82 -41.16 15.88
N SER A 292 10.37 -40.49 14.85
CA SER A 292 9.36 -41.00 13.93
C SER A 292 9.65 -40.46 12.52
N ASP A 293 9.59 -41.35 11.52
CA ASP A 293 9.75 -40.94 10.13
C ASP A 293 8.52 -40.21 9.58
N ARG A 294 7.36 -40.84 9.80
CA ARG A 294 6.09 -40.26 9.31
C ARG A 294 4.92 -40.65 10.20
N MET A 295 4.09 -39.70 10.59
CA MET A 295 2.85 -39.91 11.31
C MET A 295 1.82 -38.82 11.01
N HIS A 296 0.54 -39.15 11.21
CA HIS A 296 -0.53 -38.17 11.18
C HIS A 296 -0.45 -37.26 12.43
N SER A 297 -0.69 -35.93 12.26
CA SER A 297 -0.64 -34.96 13.37
C SER A 297 -1.46 -35.35 14.61
N ARG A 298 -2.54 -36.10 14.41
CA ARG A 298 -3.38 -36.64 15.48
C ARG A 298 -2.61 -37.56 16.43
N VAL A 299 -1.63 -38.33 15.95
CA VAL A 299 -0.77 -39.15 16.79
C VAL A 299 0.01 -38.31 17.77
N VAL A 300 0.60 -37.21 17.27
CA VAL A 300 1.33 -36.25 18.09
C VAL A 300 0.41 -35.64 19.17
N LYS A 301 -0.75 -35.17 18.79
CA LYS A 301 -1.72 -34.57 19.72
C LYS A 301 -2.20 -35.54 20.79
N GLN A 302 -2.53 -36.75 20.40
CA GLN A 302 -3.02 -37.80 21.30
C GLN A 302 -1.97 -38.32 22.27
N LEU A 303 -0.70 -38.37 21.84
CA LEU A 303 0.42 -38.87 22.61
C LEU A 303 1.20 -37.79 23.36
N TRP A 304 0.98 -36.49 23.02
CA TRP A 304 1.61 -35.37 23.73
C TRP A 304 1.10 -35.30 25.19
N PRO A 305 1.97 -35.50 26.19
CA PRO A 305 1.56 -35.44 27.58
C PRO A 305 0.98 -34.07 27.93
N TRP A 306 -0.20 -34.04 28.55
CA TRP A 306 -0.94 -32.80 28.85
C TRP A 306 -0.24 -31.89 29.85
N TRP A 307 0.69 -32.43 30.62
CA TRP A 307 1.50 -31.70 31.57
C TRP A 307 2.77 -31.09 30.96
N LEU A 308 3.17 -31.49 29.75
CA LEU A 308 4.38 -31.03 29.08
C LEU A 308 4.06 -29.83 28.16
N ALA A 309 4.70 -28.68 28.43
CA ALA A 309 4.54 -27.43 27.67
C ALA A 309 3.06 -27.06 27.44
N LYS A 310 2.28 -26.98 28.53
CA LYS A 310 0.81 -26.79 28.54
C LYS A 310 0.32 -25.68 27.61
N GLY A 311 1.00 -24.54 27.57
CA GLY A 311 0.65 -23.41 26.69
C GLY A 311 0.74 -23.77 25.20
N ALA A 312 1.86 -24.34 24.79
CA ALA A 312 2.10 -24.77 23.41
C ALA A 312 1.15 -25.89 22.98
N ARG A 313 0.92 -26.89 23.89
CA ARG A 313 -0.04 -27.95 23.66
C ARG A 313 -1.44 -27.40 23.47
N ARG A 314 -1.93 -26.51 24.35
CA ARG A 314 -3.26 -25.90 24.24
C ARG A 314 -3.41 -25.15 22.91
N TRP A 315 -2.40 -24.38 22.52
CA TRP A 315 -2.41 -23.68 21.24
C TRP A 315 -2.46 -24.68 20.07
N ALA A 316 -1.61 -25.71 20.07
CA ALA A 316 -1.56 -26.73 19.02
C ALA A 316 -2.89 -27.47 18.88
N LEU A 317 -3.54 -27.84 20.01
CA LEU A 317 -4.82 -28.51 20.00
C LEU A 317 -5.94 -27.66 19.42
N ALA A 318 -5.93 -26.36 19.70
CA ALA A 318 -6.93 -25.41 19.24
C ALA A 318 -6.72 -24.95 17.80
N ASN A 319 -5.49 -25.00 17.29
CA ASN A 319 -5.16 -24.33 16.05
C ASN A 319 -4.58 -25.22 14.94
N LEU A 320 -4.15 -26.45 15.22
CA LEU A 320 -3.59 -27.36 14.22
C LEU A 320 -4.55 -28.52 13.95
N TYR A 321 -4.88 -28.77 12.70
CA TYR A 321 -5.79 -29.83 12.29
C TYR A 321 -5.29 -30.55 11.04
N GLY A 322 -5.41 -31.89 11.07
CA GLY A 322 -5.02 -32.71 9.93
C GLY A 322 -3.51 -32.67 9.65
N GLY A 323 -3.14 -33.18 8.52
CA GLY A 323 -1.77 -33.18 7.99
C GLY A 323 -0.89 -34.31 8.52
N THR A 324 0.33 -34.32 8.01
CA THR A 324 1.37 -35.32 8.29
C THR A 324 2.54 -34.65 9.01
N VAL A 325 3.07 -35.34 10.00
CA VAL A 325 4.33 -35.03 10.70
C VAL A 325 5.41 -35.97 10.17
N THR A 326 6.55 -35.44 9.78
CA THR A 326 7.71 -36.21 9.31
C THR A 326 8.96 -35.79 10.08
N ASP A 327 9.95 -36.66 10.09
CA ASP A 327 11.25 -36.44 10.72
C ASP A 327 11.15 -35.96 12.18
N ALA A 328 10.17 -36.50 12.90
CA ALA A 328 9.96 -36.12 14.29
C ALA A 328 11.10 -36.61 15.18
N ARG A 329 11.64 -35.68 15.95
CA ARG A 329 12.66 -35.94 16.97
C ARG A 329 12.23 -35.27 18.26
N ILE A 330 12.17 -36.04 19.35
CA ILE A 330 11.84 -35.56 20.69
C ILE A 330 13.00 -35.93 21.59
N GLU A 331 13.56 -34.96 22.30
CA GLU A 331 14.63 -35.16 23.26
C GLU A 331 14.29 -34.42 24.55
N VAL A 332 14.26 -35.15 25.67
CA VAL A 332 14.01 -34.59 27.00
C VAL A 332 15.13 -35.04 27.92
N SER A 333 15.77 -34.15 28.62
CA SER A 333 16.85 -34.44 29.56
C SER A 333 16.71 -33.54 30.80
N ILE A 334 16.01 -34.04 31.78
CA ILE A 334 15.74 -33.28 33.05
C ILE A 334 16.66 -33.78 34.13
N PRO A 335 17.60 -32.95 34.62
CA PRO A 335 18.52 -33.35 35.71
C PRO A 335 17.78 -33.56 37.04
N GLU A 336 18.40 -34.33 37.95
CA GLU A 336 17.96 -34.47 39.32
C GLU A 336 17.87 -33.10 40.03
N GLY A 337 16.84 -32.92 40.87
CA GLY A 337 16.57 -31.67 41.57
C GLY A 337 15.86 -30.60 40.78
N ARG A 338 15.69 -30.81 39.45
CA ARG A 338 15.05 -29.85 38.56
C ARG A 338 13.52 -29.84 38.71
N ILE A 339 12.93 -30.99 38.98
CA ILE A 339 11.49 -31.10 39.30
C ILE A 339 11.36 -30.71 40.76
N ALA A 340 10.95 -29.47 41.01
CA ALA A 340 10.82 -28.97 42.39
C ALA A 340 9.75 -29.74 43.18
N SER A 341 10.05 -30.06 44.42
CA SER A 341 9.09 -30.65 45.36
C SER A 341 7.99 -29.67 45.81
N SER A 342 8.09 -28.44 45.44
CA SER A 342 7.25 -27.30 45.87
C SER A 342 6.32 -26.73 44.78
N GLY A 343 5.93 -27.50 43.78
CA GLY A 343 4.79 -27.18 42.91
C GLY A 343 4.96 -25.94 42.02
N GLY A 344 6.19 -25.56 41.60
CA GLY A 344 6.42 -24.57 40.59
C GLY A 344 6.25 -25.10 39.17
N GLU A 345 5.84 -24.26 38.21
CA GLU A 345 5.79 -24.63 36.80
C GLU A 345 7.19 -25.08 36.34
N LEU A 346 7.30 -26.31 35.82
CA LEU A 346 8.55 -26.87 35.32
C LEU A 346 8.96 -26.15 34.04
N ARG A 347 9.89 -25.21 34.15
CA ARG A 347 10.46 -24.50 33.00
C ARG A 347 11.70 -25.23 32.50
N LEU A 348 11.62 -25.81 31.35
CA LEU A 348 12.69 -26.53 30.68
C LEU A 348 13.47 -25.57 29.78
N ASN A 349 14.80 -25.66 29.83
CA ASN A 349 15.67 -24.91 28.93
C ASN A 349 16.01 -25.72 27.67
N GLU A 350 16.75 -25.15 26.72
CA GLU A 350 17.10 -25.74 25.44
C GLU A 350 17.95 -27.03 25.54
N ARG A 351 18.63 -27.27 26.66
CA ARG A 351 19.37 -28.51 26.90
C ARG A 351 18.49 -29.60 27.52
N GLU A 352 17.31 -29.21 28.00
CA GLU A 352 16.40 -30.08 28.72
C GLU A 352 15.21 -30.54 27.86
N LEU A 353 14.81 -29.77 26.83
CA LEU A 353 13.69 -30.09 25.95
C LEU A 353 13.99 -29.67 24.52
N ASN A 354 13.94 -30.62 23.58
CA ASN A 354 14.00 -30.37 22.15
C ASN A 354 12.97 -31.25 21.42
N ILE A 355 12.06 -30.60 20.70
CA ILE A 355 11.07 -31.25 19.85
C ILE A 355 11.14 -30.60 18.47
N ASN A 356 11.44 -31.41 17.46
CA ASN A 356 11.55 -30.93 16.08
C ASN A 356 10.79 -31.89 15.17
N PHE A 357 10.04 -31.34 14.22
CA PHE A 357 9.39 -32.12 13.17
C PHE A 357 8.97 -31.24 12.01
N ALA A 358 8.90 -31.81 10.82
CA ALA A 358 8.27 -31.16 9.68
C ALA A 358 6.78 -31.48 9.66
N ILE A 359 5.99 -30.55 9.14
CA ILE A 359 4.54 -30.69 8.93
C ILE A 359 4.24 -30.49 7.44
N ASP A 360 3.28 -31.22 6.94
CA ASP A 360 2.78 -31.10 5.57
C ASP A 360 1.26 -31.33 5.54
N ASP A 361 0.58 -30.65 4.60
CA ASP A 361 -0.86 -30.72 4.41
C ASP A 361 -1.68 -30.44 5.70
N THR A 362 -1.21 -29.48 6.49
CA THR A 362 -1.80 -29.12 7.77
C THR A 362 -2.70 -27.90 7.62
N ARG A 363 -3.84 -27.91 8.28
CA ARG A 363 -4.69 -26.76 8.48
C ARG A 363 -4.31 -26.07 9.79
N ILE A 364 -4.01 -24.74 9.71
CA ILE A 364 -3.59 -23.94 10.87
C ILE A 364 -4.52 -22.75 11.04
N ASN A 365 -5.14 -22.63 12.19
CA ASN A 365 -5.82 -21.40 12.58
C ASN A 365 -4.74 -20.38 13.01
N ILE A 366 -4.75 -19.18 12.42
CA ILE A 366 -3.74 -18.18 12.71
C ILE A 366 -4.16 -17.36 13.94
N ALA A 367 -4.86 -16.25 13.72
CA ALA A 367 -5.28 -15.35 14.80
C ALA A 367 -6.59 -14.66 14.44
N GLY A 368 -7.41 -14.39 15.44
CA GLY A 368 -8.64 -13.66 15.30
C GLY A 368 -9.66 -14.32 14.38
N GLU A 369 -10.15 -13.57 13.42
CA GLU A 369 -11.18 -14.00 12.46
C GLU A 369 -10.61 -14.41 11.11
N ILE A 370 -9.27 -14.37 10.94
CA ILE A 370 -8.61 -14.74 9.68
C ILE A 370 -8.91 -16.22 9.37
N PRO A 371 -9.38 -16.55 8.16
CA PRO A 371 -9.63 -17.94 7.78
C PRO A 371 -8.38 -18.81 7.96
N PRO A 372 -8.58 -20.09 8.34
CA PRO A 372 -7.47 -21.00 8.55
C PRO A 372 -6.61 -21.16 7.30
N LEU A 373 -5.29 -21.19 7.48
CA LEU A 373 -4.40 -21.66 6.45
C LEU A 373 -4.66 -23.12 6.14
N ARG A 374 -4.66 -23.49 4.88
CA ARG A 374 -4.75 -24.88 4.39
C ARG A 374 -3.51 -25.23 3.59
N ASP A 375 -3.31 -26.51 3.39
CA ASP A 375 -2.19 -27.05 2.61
C ASP A 375 -0.84 -26.55 3.10
N THR A 376 -0.76 -26.34 4.44
CA THR A 376 0.40 -25.72 5.07
C THR A 376 1.50 -26.76 5.27
N ALA A 377 2.69 -26.42 4.77
CA ALA A 377 3.91 -27.16 5.04
C ALA A 377 4.92 -26.26 5.76
N GLY A 378 5.67 -26.88 6.69
CA GLY A 378 6.63 -26.15 7.49
C GLY A 378 7.44 -27.03 8.41
N HIS A 379 8.14 -26.39 9.34
CA HIS A 379 8.95 -27.05 10.34
C HIS A 379 8.61 -26.50 11.73
N PHE A 380 8.24 -27.41 12.65
CA PHE A 380 8.01 -27.07 14.04
C PHE A 380 9.27 -27.34 14.86
N SER A 381 9.61 -26.42 15.74
CA SER A 381 10.67 -26.59 16.73
C SER A 381 10.25 -26.03 18.07
N LEU A 382 10.44 -26.82 19.10
CA LEU A 382 10.33 -26.40 20.52
C LEU A 382 11.66 -26.73 21.18
N SER A 383 12.41 -25.71 21.53
CA SER A 383 13.69 -25.81 22.22
C SER A 383 13.61 -25.06 23.54
N GLY A 384 13.50 -25.83 24.62
CA GLY A 384 13.25 -25.29 25.94
C GLY A 384 11.99 -24.44 26.03
N GLU A 385 12.17 -23.16 26.26
CA GLU A 385 11.06 -22.18 26.37
C GLU A 385 10.68 -21.57 25.01
N ARG A 386 11.51 -21.73 23.97
CA ARG A 386 11.27 -21.15 22.66
C ARG A 386 10.58 -22.14 21.73
N MET A 387 9.42 -21.76 21.22
CA MET A 387 8.70 -22.47 20.17
C MET A 387 8.74 -21.68 18.87
N SER A 388 8.98 -22.35 17.75
CA SER A 388 8.90 -21.76 16.41
C SER A 388 8.23 -22.69 15.41
N VAL A 389 7.55 -22.11 14.45
CA VAL A 389 7.04 -22.77 13.25
C VAL A 389 7.52 -22.00 12.04
N ALA A 390 8.47 -22.58 11.31
CA ALA A 390 8.89 -22.02 10.02
C ALA A 390 7.96 -22.57 8.94
N VAL A 391 7.11 -21.72 8.39
CA VAL A 391 6.16 -22.08 7.33
C VAL A 391 6.84 -21.94 5.98
N LYS A 392 6.76 -22.97 5.13
CA LYS A 392 7.31 -22.97 3.78
C LYS A 392 6.29 -22.59 2.73
N LYS A 393 5.05 -23.03 2.92
CA LYS A 393 3.91 -22.77 2.03
C LYS A 393 2.60 -22.93 2.77
N GLY A 394 1.54 -22.35 2.21
CA GLY A 394 0.16 -22.50 2.68
C GLY A 394 -0.78 -21.62 1.86
N ALA A 395 -2.07 -21.70 2.11
CA ALA A 395 -3.04 -20.80 1.49
C ALA A 395 -4.21 -20.50 2.45
N ALA A 396 -4.68 -19.26 2.42
CA ALA A 396 -5.94 -18.86 3.04
C ALA A 396 -7.02 -18.77 1.97
N PHE A 397 -8.18 -19.36 2.22
CA PHE A 397 -9.34 -19.33 1.33
C PHE A 397 -10.46 -18.54 2.00
N PHE A 398 -11.01 -17.58 1.29
CA PHE A 398 -12.07 -16.74 1.80
C PHE A 398 -13.45 -17.18 1.33
N PRO A 399 -14.53 -16.84 2.06
CA PRO A 399 -15.90 -17.16 1.66
C PRO A 399 -16.31 -16.54 0.32
N SER A 400 -15.70 -15.46 -0.10
CA SER A 400 -15.86 -14.81 -1.40
C SER A 400 -15.37 -15.63 -2.60
N GLY A 401 -14.59 -16.70 -2.34
CA GLY A 401 -13.89 -17.47 -3.37
C GLY A 401 -12.47 -16.98 -3.66
N HIS A 402 -12.04 -15.86 -3.09
CA HIS A 402 -10.66 -15.41 -3.19
C HIS A 402 -9.71 -16.31 -2.40
N SER A 403 -8.43 -16.26 -2.73
CA SER A 403 -7.39 -16.95 -1.98
C SER A 403 -6.09 -16.16 -1.96
N VAL A 404 -5.36 -16.32 -0.86
CA VAL A 404 -4.02 -15.74 -0.69
C VAL A 404 -3.05 -16.89 -0.41
N ALA A 405 -2.00 -16.97 -1.22
CA ALA A 405 -0.92 -17.90 -1.02
C ALA A 405 0.04 -17.39 0.06
N LEU A 406 0.51 -18.28 0.90
CA LEU A 406 1.59 -18.07 1.86
C LEU A 406 2.85 -18.70 1.28
N ASN A 407 3.85 -17.89 0.97
CA ASN A 407 5.09 -18.32 0.32
C ASN A 407 6.21 -18.61 1.31
N GLY A 408 6.01 -18.30 2.57
CA GLY A 408 6.97 -18.54 3.63
C GLY A 408 6.66 -17.70 4.87
N GLY A 409 7.39 -17.98 5.95
CA GLY A 409 7.29 -17.18 7.15
C GLY A 409 7.62 -17.93 8.41
N ASP A 410 7.70 -17.20 9.50
CA ASP A 410 8.00 -17.72 10.83
C ASP A 410 6.92 -17.28 11.82
N PHE A 411 6.55 -18.21 12.68
CA PHE A 411 5.75 -17.98 13.87
C PHE A 411 6.59 -18.39 15.08
N VAL A 412 6.76 -17.48 16.03
CA VAL A 412 7.68 -17.69 17.16
C VAL A 412 7.00 -17.30 18.47
N ILE A 413 7.05 -18.19 19.44
CA ILE A 413 6.79 -17.91 20.84
C ILE A 413 8.14 -17.92 21.54
N ALA A 414 8.63 -16.77 21.97
CA ALA A 414 9.97 -16.66 22.56
C ALA A 414 10.06 -17.36 23.93
N ASP A 415 8.99 -17.35 24.71
CA ASP A 415 8.86 -18.01 25.99
C ASP A 415 7.44 -18.59 26.17
N VAL A 416 7.32 -19.91 26.04
CA VAL A 416 6.04 -20.64 26.17
C VAL A 416 5.46 -20.62 27.59
N TYR A 417 6.24 -20.19 28.58
CA TYR A 417 5.84 -20.04 29.99
C TYR A 417 5.45 -18.61 30.34
N SER A 418 5.61 -17.64 29.42
CA SER A 418 5.29 -16.24 29.68
C SER A 418 3.79 -16.01 29.90
N LYS A 419 3.48 -15.01 30.71
CA LYS A 419 2.11 -14.53 30.95
C LYS A 419 2.09 -13.00 30.85
N PRO A 420 1.45 -12.40 29.85
CA PRO A 420 0.70 -13.06 28.78
C PRO A 420 1.59 -13.82 27.77
N LEU A 421 1.02 -14.88 27.21
CA LEU A 421 1.68 -15.67 26.17
C LEU A 421 1.68 -14.87 24.87
N MET A 422 2.88 -14.45 24.44
CA MET A 422 3.08 -13.62 23.25
C MET A 422 3.64 -14.42 22.09
N ALA A 423 3.18 -14.12 20.89
CA ALA A 423 3.74 -14.63 19.65
C ALA A 423 4.22 -13.50 18.75
N GLU A 424 5.26 -13.80 17.99
CA GLU A 424 5.75 -13.00 16.88
C GLU A 424 5.55 -13.80 15.58
N MET A 425 5.03 -13.12 14.57
CA MET A 425 4.78 -13.70 13.26
C MET A 425 5.39 -12.82 12.18
N LYS A 426 6.04 -13.43 11.21
CA LYS A 426 6.51 -12.78 9.99
C LYS A 426 6.19 -13.69 8.83
N ILE A 427 5.28 -13.29 7.96
CA ILE A 427 4.78 -14.10 6.86
C ILE A 427 4.85 -13.34 5.54
N GLU A 428 5.19 -14.06 4.48
CA GLU A 428 5.13 -13.58 3.12
C GLU A 428 3.89 -14.15 2.44
N VAL A 429 3.03 -13.24 1.97
CA VAL A 429 1.79 -13.60 1.27
C VAL A 429 1.80 -13.04 -0.15
N ALA A 430 1.19 -13.78 -1.07
CA ALA A 430 1.03 -13.37 -2.45
C ALA A 430 -0.40 -13.71 -2.93
N GLY A 431 -0.94 -12.84 -3.76
CA GLY A 431 -2.29 -13.02 -4.30
C GLY A 431 -2.70 -11.85 -5.18
N GLN A 432 -3.96 -11.85 -5.57
CA GLN A 432 -4.56 -10.69 -6.20
C GLN A 432 -4.82 -9.61 -5.14
N ALA A 433 -4.81 -8.36 -5.54
CA ALA A 433 -4.98 -7.22 -4.64
C ALA A 433 -6.32 -7.22 -3.90
N ASP A 434 -7.40 -7.70 -4.54
CA ASP A 434 -8.70 -7.92 -3.92
C ASP A 434 -8.65 -8.97 -2.79
N ALA A 435 -7.95 -10.08 -3.02
CA ALA A 435 -7.77 -11.13 -2.03
C ALA A 435 -6.96 -10.65 -0.81
N ILE A 436 -5.88 -9.89 -1.05
CA ILE A 436 -5.08 -9.31 0.03
C ILE A 436 -5.86 -8.22 0.76
N ALA A 437 -6.64 -7.40 0.03
CA ALA A 437 -7.54 -6.42 0.62
C ALA A 437 -8.63 -7.09 1.48
N GLU A 438 -9.14 -8.27 1.09
CA GLU A 438 -10.06 -9.06 1.89
C GLU A 438 -9.38 -9.58 3.16
N LEU A 439 -8.15 -10.10 3.06
CA LEU A 439 -7.37 -10.57 4.20
C LEU A 439 -7.25 -9.49 5.29
N VAL A 440 -6.94 -8.25 4.90
CA VAL A 440 -6.73 -7.16 5.85
C VAL A 440 -8.02 -6.59 6.45
N ARG A 441 -9.20 -7.06 6.04
CA ARG A 441 -10.49 -6.74 6.70
C ARG A 441 -10.73 -7.53 7.97
N TYR A 442 -10.13 -8.70 8.10
CA TYR A 442 -10.33 -9.56 9.25
C TYR A 442 -9.57 -9.07 10.49
N LYS A 443 -10.13 -9.36 11.67
CA LYS A 443 -9.39 -9.16 12.94
C LYS A 443 -8.18 -10.09 13.00
N PRO A 444 -7.05 -9.63 13.52
CA PRO A 444 -6.81 -8.36 14.24
C PRO A 444 -6.42 -7.18 13.37
N ILE A 445 -6.28 -7.31 12.03
CA ILE A 445 -5.71 -6.28 11.15
C ILE A 445 -6.69 -5.12 10.94
N GLN A 446 -7.88 -5.38 10.40
CA GLN A 446 -8.98 -4.43 10.18
C GLN A 446 -8.60 -3.12 9.45
N ALA A 447 -7.56 -3.15 8.62
CA ALA A 447 -6.99 -1.95 7.99
C ALA A 447 -7.96 -1.19 7.06
N LEU A 448 -8.93 -1.89 6.44
CA LEU A 448 -9.88 -1.28 5.52
C LEU A 448 -11.19 -0.81 6.18
N GLN A 449 -11.44 -1.11 7.45
CA GLN A 449 -12.73 -0.79 8.09
C GLN A 449 -13.05 0.70 8.16
N LYS A 450 -12.03 1.55 8.26
CA LYS A 450 -12.17 3.01 8.35
C LYS A 450 -11.98 3.70 7.00
N THR A 451 -11.92 2.95 5.91
CA THR A 451 -11.73 3.48 4.55
C THR A 451 -13.00 3.26 3.71
N PRO A 452 -13.22 4.05 2.65
CA PRO A 452 -14.35 3.85 1.74
C PRO A 452 -14.15 2.69 0.75
N PHE A 453 -13.01 1.99 0.82
CA PHE A 453 -12.64 0.95 -0.12
C PHE A 453 -13.18 -0.42 0.28
N THR A 454 -13.56 -1.20 -0.72
CA THR A 454 -13.91 -2.61 -0.62
C THR A 454 -12.86 -3.46 -1.36
N PRO A 455 -12.74 -4.76 -1.07
CA PRO A 455 -11.78 -5.61 -1.78
C PRO A 455 -11.91 -5.55 -3.30
N GLU A 456 -13.15 -5.49 -3.81
CA GLU A 456 -13.46 -5.48 -5.24
C GLU A 456 -12.99 -4.22 -5.97
N ASP A 457 -12.63 -3.18 -5.21
CA ASP A 457 -12.07 -1.95 -5.76
C ASP A 457 -10.62 -2.15 -6.25
N PHE A 458 -9.94 -3.22 -5.84
CA PHE A 458 -8.55 -3.47 -6.18
C PHE A 458 -8.40 -4.62 -7.18
N THR A 459 -7.46 -4.50 -8.13
CA THR A 459 -7.10 -5.57 -9.06
C THR A 459 -5.62 -5.52 -9.36
N GLY A 460 -5.05 -6.67 -9.70
CA GLY A 460 -3.63 -6.83 -10.01
C GLY A 460 -2.89 -7.71 -9.00
N PRO A 461 -1.73 -8.25 -9.34
CA PRO A 461 -0.94 -9.06 -8.43
C PRO A 461 -0.28 -8.21 -7.33
N MET A 462 -0.20 -8.79 -6.14
CA MET A 462 0.39 -8.14 -4.97
C MET A 462 1.14 -9.16 -4.13
N LYS A 463 2.27 -8.76 -3.56
CA LYS A 463 3.00 -9.49 -2.53
C LYS A 463 3.03 -8.64 -1.27
N ALA A 464 2.94 -9.27 -0.12
CA ALA A 464 3.03 -8.57 1.14
C ALA A 464 3.86 -9.38 2.14
N LEU A 465 4.73 -8.69 2.87
CA LEU A 465 5.43 -9.19 4.03
C LEU A 465 4.74 -8.61 5.27
N VAL A 466 4.13 -9.48 6.06
CA VAL A 466 3.37 -9.07 7.25
C VAL A 466 4.10 -9.54 8.49
N GLY A 467 4.42 -8.61 9.37
CA GLY A 467 4.95 -8.86 10.72
C GLY A 467 3.90 -8.51 11.77
N ALA A 468 3.77 -9.35 12.80
CA ALA A 468 2.87 -9.06 13.90
C ALA A 468 3.41 -9.61 15.22
N ARG A 469 3.16 -8.89 16.34
CA ARG A 469 3.39 -9.35 17.70
C ARG A 469 2.09 -9.20 18.47
N PHE A 470 1.58 -10.30 19.00
CA PHE A 470 0.26 -10.35 19.62
C PHE A 470 0.17 -11.41 20.71
N GLY A 471 -0.81 -11.27 21.59
CA GLY A 471 -1.09 -12.23 22.62
C GLY A 471 -1.97 -13.37 22.12
N LEU A 472 -1.62 -14.60 22.53
CA LEU A 472 -2.31 -15.82 22.11
C LEU A 472 -3.53 -16.17 22.97
N ILE A 473 -3.58 -15.67 24.18
CA ILE A 473 -4.63 -16.01 25.18
C ILE A 473 -5.26 -14.72 25.68
N SER A 474 -6.49 -14.45 25.26
CA SER A 474 -7.23 -13.24 25.60
C SER A 474 -7.44 -13.03 27.10
N ASP A 475 -7.69 -14.13 27.84
CA ASP A 475 -7.93 -14.08 29.29
C ASP A 475 -6.73 -13.59 30.09
N GLN A 476 -5.53 -13.66 29.50
CA GLN A 476 -4.30 -13.12 30.10
C GLN A 476 -4.15 -11.61 29.92
N LYS A 477 -5.11 -10.94 29.27
CA LYS A 477 -5.10 -9.49 28.99
C LYS A 477 -3.80 -9.01 28.35
N PRO A 478 -3.43 -9.56 27.17
CA PRO A 478 -2.22 -9.14 26.47
C PRO A 478 -2.31 -7.68 26.02
N PRO A 479 -1.16 -7.02 25.79
CA PRO A 479 -1.14 -5.68 25.20
C PRO A 479 -1.76 -5.72 23.80
N PRO A 480 -2.22 -4.56 23.29
CA PRO A 480 -2.70 -4.45 21.91
C PRO A 480 -1.68 -5.02 20.91
N PRO A 481 -2.14 -5.66 19.84
CA PRO A 481 -1.25 -6.21 18.85
C PRO A 481 -0.46 -5.10 18.13
N LEU A 482 0.84 -5.33 17.94
CA LEU A 482 1.70 -4.52 17.09
C LEU A 482 1.84 -5.26 15.76
N TRP A 483 1.58 -4.56 14.66
CA TRP A 483 1.69 -5.16 13.34
C TRP A 483 2.30 -4.19 12.34
N GLN A 484 2.94 -4.73 11.33
CA GLN A 484 3.50 -4.00 10.21
C GLN A 484 3.35 -4.81 8.94
N GLY A 485 3.16 -4.12 7.83
CA GLY A 485 3.08 -4.72 6.51
C GLY A 485 3.94 -3.97 5.51
N GLU A 486 4.65 -4.68 4.66
CA GLU A 486 5.31 -4.14 3.49
C GLU A 486 4.73 -4.83 2.26
N MET A 487 4.12 -4.06 1.38
CA MET A 487 3.44 -4.57 0.19
C MET A 487 4.21 -4.13 -1.05
N GLN A 488 4.42 -5.06 -1.97
CA GLN A 488 4.92 -4.81 -3.32
C GLN A 488 3.73 -4.84 -4.27
N LEU A 489 3.50 -3.72 -4.91
CA LEU A 489 2.43 -3.49 -5.86
C LEU A 489 2.99 -3.67 -7.27
N GLU A 490 2.39 -4.54 -8.05
CA GLU A 490 2.78 -4.81 -9.43
C GLU A 490 1.54 -4.61 -10.32
N ASN A 491 1.49 -3.49 -11.06
CA ASN A 491 0.38 -3.18 -11.95
C ASN A 491 -1.01 -3.19 -11.26
N VAL A 492 -1.07 -2.73 -10.01
CA VAL A 492 -2.32 -2.69 -9.25
C VAL A 492 -3.20 -1.54 -9.73
N THR A 493 -4.48 -1.80 -9.92
CA THR A 493 -5.47 -0.79 -10.33
C THR A 493 -6.54 -0.63 -9.26
N ILE A 494 -6.88 0.63 -8.97
CA ILE A 494 -7.96 1.01 -8.05
C ILE A 494 -9.16 1.41 -8.90
N LYS A 495 -10.22 0.58 -8.92
CA LYS A 495 -11.41 0.81 -9.73
C LYS A 495 -12.22 2.01 -9.25
N ARG A 496 -12.24 2.24 -7.95
CA ARG A 496 -12.93 3.39 -7.36
C ARG A 496 -12.10 4.66 -7.56
N PRO A 497 -12.64 5.70 -8.19
CA PRO A 497 -11.93 6.97 -8.33
C PRO A 497 -11.60 7.59 -6.97
N ILE A 498 -10.39 8.09 -6.82
CA ILE A 498 -9.95 8.84 -5.64
C ILE A 498 -9.98 10.33 -5.97
N ALA A 499 -10.77 11.10 -5.25
CA ALA A 499 -10.99 12.52 -5.52
C ALA A 499 -11.40 12.80 -6.99
N GLY A 500 -12.21 11.91 -7.56
CA GLY A 500 -12.67 12.00 -8.96
C GLY A 500 -11.64 11.61 -10.01
N ARG A 501 -10.47 11.07 -9.61
CA ARG A 501 -9.39 10.65 -10.52
C ARG A 501 -9.26 9.13 -10.59
N SER A 502 -9.06 8.60 -11.77
CA SER A 502 -8.77 7.18 -11.98
C SER A 502 -7.29 6.90 -11.69
N ILE A 503 -7.02 5.80 -10.96
CA ILE A 503 -5.66 5.38 -10.62
C ILE A 503 -5.48 3.95 -11.11
N ALA A 504 -4.54 3.75 -12.01
CA ALA A 504 -4.24 2.46 -12.61
C ALA A 504 -2.73 2.20 -12.65
N ASN A 505 -2.37 0.95 -12.81
CA ASN A 505 -0.99 0.50 -12.98
C ASN A 505 -0.06 1.05 -11.87
N LEU A 506 -0.46 0.86 -10.60
CA LEU A 506 0.41 1.18 -9.49
C LEU A 506 1.54 0.15 -9.42
N ASP A 507 2.76 0.64 -9.55
CA ASP A 507 3.99 -0.11 -9.39
C ASP A 507 4.82 0.55 -8.29
N GLY A 508 5.06 -0.15 -7.18
CA GLY A 508 5.78 0.44 -6.07
C GLY A 508 5.65 -0.33 -4.77
N THR A 509 5.86 0.37 -3.68
CA THR A 509 5.83 -0.21 -2.32
C THR A 509 4.88 0.57 -1.42
N MET A 510 4.17 -0.18 -0.59
CA MET A 510 3.37 0.37 0.50
C MET A 510 3.82 -0.24 1.82
N ARG A 511 4.15 0.60 2.78
CA ARG A 511 4.43 0.19 4.17
C ARG A 511 3.33 0.70 5.07
N ILE A 512 2.86 -0.18 5.92
CA ILE A 512 1.78 0.14 6.85
C ILE A 512 2.09 -0.45 8.22
N ASP A 513 1.83 0.28 9.27
CA ASP A 513 1.92 -0.16 10.66
C ASP A 513 0.70 0.34 11.46
N ASN A 514 0.72 0.18 12.77
CA ASN A 514 -0.37 0.63 13.64
C ASN A 514 -0.65 2.14 13.59
N GLU A 515 0.33 2.95 13.18
CA GLU A 515 0.26 4.40 13.22
C GLU A 515 0.08 5.03 11.85
N ARG A 516 0.79 4.52 10.84
CA ARG A 516 0.90 5.16 9.53
C ARG A 516 0.92 4.17 8.37
N ALA A 517 0.47 4.68 7.23
CA ALA A 517 0.64 4.04 5.93
C ALA A 517 1.50 4.94 5.03
N VAL A 518 2.54 4.40 4.43
CA VAL A 518 3.46 5.08 3.51
C VAL A 518 3.41 4.38 2.16
N LEU A 519 2.99 5.09 1.12
CA LEU A 519 2.97 4.60 -0.26
C LEU A 519 4.01 5.35 -1.09
N GLN A 520 4.83 4.62 -1.83
CA GLN A 520 5.72 5.14 -2.85
C GLN A 520 5.53 4.31 -4.12
N ALA A 521 4.90 4.89 -5.11
CA ALA A 521 4.54 4.17 -6.33
C ALA A 521 4.57 5.07 -7.56
N ASN A 522 4.78 4.46 -8.72
CA ASN A 522 4.44 5.05 -10.01
C ASN A 522 3.05 4.57 -10.40
N ALA A 523 2.25 5.42 -11.02
CA ALA A 523 0.88 5.09 -11.41
C ALA A 523 0.46 5.87 -12.67
N LEU A 524 -0.62 5.43 -13.29
CA LEU A 524 -1.35 6.21 -14.28
C LEU A 524 -2.51 6.92 -13.57
N ILE A 525 -2.42 8.24 -13.44
CA ILE A 525 -3.53 9.07 -12.94
C ILE A 525 -4.21 9.70 -14.16
N ASP A 526 -5.46 9.33 -14.43
CA ASP A 526 -6.21 9.71 -15.64
C ASP A 526 -5.43 9.45 -16.96
N GLY A 527 -4.55 8.45 -16.94
CA GLY A 527 -3.68 8.07 -18.05
C GLY A 527 -2.32 8.75 -18.08
N ALA A 528 -2.05 9.73 -17.21
CA ALA A 528 -0.75 10.37 -17.05
C ALA A 528 0.17 9.55 -16.15
N LYS A 529 1.44 9.38 -16.54
CA LYS A 529 2.46 8.73 -15.72
C LYS A 529 2.88 9.66 -14.58
N MET A 530 2.56 9.26 -13.37
CA MET A 530 2.80 10.02 -12.15
C MET A 530 3.50 9.17 -11.10
N ARG A 531 4.33 9.81 -10.31
CA ARG A 531 4.89 9.27 -9.08
C ARG A 531 4.05 9.76 -7.92
N ILE A 532 3.70 8.84 -7.04
CA ILE A 532 2.90 9.11 -5.83
C ILE A 532 3.78 8.81 -4.62
N ALA A 533 3.87 9.75 -3.71
CA ALA A 533 4.46 9.56 -2.39
C ALA A 533 3.49 10.11 -1.35
N LEU A 534 2.98 9.22 -0.50
CA LEU A 534 2.04 9.64 0.53
C LEU A 534 2.32 8.98 1.87
N THR A 535 2.04 9.71 2.94
CA THR A 535 2.01 9.22 4.31
C THR A 535 0.67 9.59 4.91
N GLU A 536 -0.09 8.58 5.34
CA GLU A 536 -1.39 8.74 5.96
C GLU A 536 -1.37 8.17 7.38
N PRO A 537 -1.99 8.80 8.38
CA PRO A 537 -2.25 8.17 9.65
C PRO A 537 -3.27 7.04 9.48
N VAL A 538 -3.03 5.90 10.10
CA VAL A 538 -3.97 4.77 10.12
C VAL A 538 -5.16 5.06 11.03
N ASP A 539 -4.93 5.79 12.11
CA ASP A 539 -5.96 6.24 13.04
C ASP A 539 -5.90 7.76 13.20
N ALA A 540 -7.05 8.39 13.38
CA ALA A 540 -7.15 9.85 13.58
C ALA A 540 -6.43 10.35 14.86
N SER A 541 -6.20 9.46 15.84
CA SER A 541 -5.46 9.75 17.06
C SER A 541 -3.94 9.61 16.92
N ALA A 542 -3.45 9.06 15.80
CA ALA A 542 -2.02 8.91 15.57
C ALA A 542 -1.36 10.28 15.31
N ASN A 543 -0.28 10.55 16.02
CA ASN A 543 0.49 11.79 15.84
C ASN A 543 1.42 11.70 14.60
N VAL A 544 0.83 11.46 13.44
CA VAL A 544 1.51 11.32 12.16
C VAL A 544 1.15 12.50 11.28
N LYS A 545 2.15 13.25 10.84
CA LYS A 545 1.96 14.31 9.85
C LYS A 545 1.59 13.72 8.50
N ARG A 546 0.43 14.09 8.01
CA ARG A 546 -0.05 13.69 6.69
C ARG A 546 0.77 14.37 5.59
N THR A 547 1.30 13.61 4.64
CA THR A 547 1.98 14.13 3.45
C THR A 547 1.44 13.43 2.21
N ARG A 548 1.17 14.20 1.17
CA ARG A 548 0.66 13.70 -0.10
C ARG A 548 1.33 14.44 -1.23
N GLU A 549 2.23 13.79 -1.93
CA GLU A 549 3.00 14.35 -3.02
C GLU A 549 2.76 13.54 -4.29
N ILE A 550 2.46 14.24 -5.37
CA ILE A 550 2.27 13.66 -6.69
C ILE A 550 3.14 14.43 -7.66
N SER A 551 4.01 13.75 -8.37
CA SER A 551 4.90 14.38 -9.35
C SER A 551 4.90 13.60 -10.66
N GLY A 552 5.12 14.32 -11.78
CA GLY A 552 5.18 13.68 -13.09
C GLY A 552 5.14 14.65 -14.23
N THR A 553 4.92 14.13 -15.42
CA THR A 553 4.83 14.94 -16.64
C THR A 553 3.48 14.74 -17.30
N LEU A 554 2.74 15.82 -17.48
CA LEU A 554 1.50 15.84 -18.24
C LEU A 554 1.80 16.06 -19.71
N ASP A 555 1.45 15.11 -20.54
CA ASP A 555 1.37 15.30 -21.99
C ASP A 555 0.09 16.05 -22.39
N GLU A 556 -0.09 16.28 -23.67
CA GLU A 556 -1.26 16.99 -24.21
C GLU A 556 -2.59 16.33 -23.86
N ALA A 557 -2.65 15.00 -23.96
CA ALA A 557 -3.87 14.22 -23.72
C ALA A 557 -4.25 14.22 -22.23
N ALA A 558 -3.26 14.05 -21.34
CA ALA A 558 -3.45 14.08 -19.91
C ALA A 558 -3.87 15.49 -19.43
N ARG A 559 -3.22 16.55 -19.96
CA ARG A 559 -3.56 17.93 -19.62
C ARG A 559 -4.97 18.30 -20.07
N ALA A 560 -5.40 17.88 -21.26
CA ALA A 560 -6.76 18.12 -21.74
C ALA A 560 -7.85 17.52 -20.83
N LYS A 561 -7.54 16.41 -20.18
CA LYS A 561 -8.43 15.77 -19.19
C LYS A 561 -8.39 16.48 -17.83
N ILE A 562 -7.19 16.83 -17.37
CA ILE A 562 -6.97 17.36 -16.02
C ILE A 562 -7.31 18.85 -15.93
N ALA A 563 -6.96 19.61 -16.97
CA ALA A 563 -7.11 21.06 -17.04
C ALA A 563 -7.58 21.51 -18.44
N PRO A 564 -8.82 21.17 -18.85
CA PRO A 564 -9.32 21.48 -20.19
C PRO A 564 -9.34 23.00 -20.49
N ALA A 565 -9.48 23.82 -19.47
CA ALA A 565 -9.44 25.30 -19.60
C ALA A 565 -8.09 25.84 -20.13
N LEU A 566 -6.99 25.06 -20.04
CA LEU A 566 -5.69 25.43 -20.58
C LEU A 566 -5.50 25.01 -22.04
N SER A 567 -6.51 24.39 -22.66
CA SER A 567 -6.46 24.01 -24.07
C SER A 567 -6.27 25.24 -24.96
N GLY A 568 -5.28 25.19 -25.86
CA GLY A 568 -4.94 26.31 -26.71
C GLY A 568 -4.05 27.41 -26.06
N MET A 569 -3.85 27.38 -24.74
CA MET A 569 -2.96 28.28 -24.03
C MET A 569 -1.62 27.62 -23.67
N VAL A 570 -1.64 26.32 -23.42
CA VAL A 570 -0.45 25.54 -23.08
C VAL A 570 -0.40 24.33 -24.01
N SER A 571 0.70 24.11 -24.69
CA SER A 571 0.96 22.93 -25.51
C SER A 571 2.33 22.33 -25.19
N GLY A 572 2.52 21.02 -25.50
CA GLY A 572 3.72 20.28 -25.12
C GLY A 572 3.68 19.75 -23.66
N PRO A 573 4.75 19.07 -23.22
CA PRO A 573 4.82 18.43 -21.91
C PRO A 573 5.01 19.46 -20.79
N VAL A 574 4.30 19.24 -19.68
CA VAL A 574 4.39 20.06 -18.44
C VAL A 574 4.78 19.14 -17.29
N GLY A 575 5.91 19.42 -16.64
CA GLY A 575 6.27 18.79 -15.38
C GLY A 575 5.41 19.37 -14.26
N ILE A 576 4.91 18.50 -13.36
CA ILE A 576 4.15 18.96 -12.21
C ILE A 576 4.62 18.27 -10.93
N ASP A 577 4.66 19.04 -9.85
CA ASP A 577 4.76 18.56 -8.48
C ASP A 577 3.57 19.13 -7.70
N VAL A 578 2.79 18.25 -7.11
CA VAL A 578 1.57 18.59 -6.37
C VAL A 578 1.69 18.10 -4.95
N SER A 579 1.51 18.98 -3.98
CA SER A 579 1.41 18.64 -2.56
C SER A 579 0.00 18.97 -2.06
N LEU A 580 -0.66 17.99 -1.46
CA LEU A 580 -2.01 18.13 -0.93
C LEU A 580 -1.94 18.41 0.57
N ALA A 581 -2.55 19.50 1.01
CA ALA A 581 -2.66 19.87 2.42
C ALA A 581 -3.87 19.22 3.11
N GLU A 582 -3.91 19.29 4.42
CA GLU A 582 -5.00 18.69 5.22
C GLU A 582 -6.36 19.37 5.02
N ASP A 583 -6.37 20.66 4.72
CA ASP A 583 -7.57 21.46 4.44
C ASP A 583 -8.13 21.23 3.02
N GLY A 584 -7.54 20.31 2.27
CA GLY A 584 -7.91 19.98 0.89
C GLY A 584 -7.32 20.91 -0.17
N SER A 585 -6.53 21.92 0.23
CA SER A 585 -5.79 22.75 -0.73
C SER A 585 -4.63 21.97 -1.35
N GLN A 586 -4.30 22.32 -2.60
CA GLN A 586 -3.24 21.69 -3.37
C GLN A 586 -2.23 22.74 -3.76
N SER A 587 -0.98 22.60 -3.31
CA SER A 587 0.13 23.39 -3.80
C SER A 587 0.70 22.72 -5.04
N VAL A 588 0.76 23.45 -6.13
CA VAL A 588 1.22 22.98 -7.45
C VAL A 588 2.44 23.77 -7.87
N LYS A 589 3.47 23.05 -8.27
CA LYS A 589 4.64 23.57 -8.96
C LYS A 589 4.65 22.98 -10.37
N ALA A 590 4.67 23.82 -11.39
CA ALA A 590 4.65 23.41 -12.78
C ALA A 590 5.92 23.86 -13.50
N ASP A 591 6.69 22.90 -14.01
CA ASP A 591 7.80 23.16 -14.94
C ASP A 591 7.26 23.30 -16.37
N LEU A 592 7.37 24.50 -16.89
CA LEU A 592 6.90 24.91 -18.21
C LEU A 592 8.02 25.06 -19.22
N GLY A 593 9.26 24.67 -18.88
CA GLY A 593 10.42 24.84 -19.75
C GLY A 593 10.26 24.20 -21.12
N LYS A 594 9.67 23.00 -21.17
CA LYS A 594 9.40 22.27 -22.41
C LYS A 594 8.05 22.60 -23.05
N ALA A 595 7.17 23.28 -22.34
CA ALA A 595 5.87 23.68 -22.84
C ALA A 595 5.97 24.93 -23.74
N VAL A 596 5.02 25.08 -24.65
CA VAL A 596 4.76 26.32 -25.36
C VAL A 596 3.57 26.99 -24.68
N LEU A 597 3.75 28.23 -24.24
CA LEU A 597 2.68 29.06 -23.72
C LEU A 597 2.21 30.00 -24.81
N SER A 598 0.92 30.20 -24.96
CA SER A 598 0.33 31.06 -25.96
C SER A 598 -0.85 31.83 -25.38
N LEU A 599 -0.90 33.10 -25.64
CA LEU A 599 -2.05 33.95 -25.40
C LEU A 599 -2.55 34.46 -26.78
N PRO A 600 -3.33 33.61 -27.47
CA PRO A 600 -3.65 33.87 -28.88
C PRO A 600 -4.38 35.17 -29.12
N TRP A 601 -5.17 35.67 -28.16
CA TRP A 601 -5.96 36.88 -28.27
C TRP A 601 -5.13 38.16 -28.27
N ILE A 602 -3.90 38.16 -27.73
CA ILE A 602 -2.94 39.27 -27.75
C ILE A 602 -1.73 38.95 -28.63
N GLY A 603 -1.68 37.78 -29.26
CA GLY A 603 -0.57 37.40 -30.17
C GLY A 603 0.75 37.10 -29.45
N TRP A 604 0.75 36.87 -28.13
CA TRP A 604 1.95 36.55 -27.38
C TRP A 604 2.16 35.05 -27.29
N SER A 605 3.42 34.61 -27.40
CA SER A 605 3.79 33.20 -27.17
C SER A 605 5.21 33.03 -26.63
N LYS A 606 5.41 32.01 -25.82
CA LYS A 606 6.70 31.52 -25.35
C LYS A 606 6.98 30.19 -26.03
N GLY A 607 8.11 30.05 -26.71
CA GLY A 607 8.53 28.80 -27.36
C GLY A 607 8.96 27.71 -26.37
N SER A 608 9.02 26.45 -26.86
CA SER A 608 9.64 25.37 -26.14
C SER A 608 11.15 25.60 -25.96
N GLY A 609 11.71 25.21 -24.80
CA GLY A 609 13.11 25.38 -24.47
C GLY A 609 13.43 26.67 -23.72
N ILE A 610 12.50 27.61 -23.60
CA ILE A 610 12.64 28.79 -22.75
C ILE A 610 12.23 28.42 -21.32
N ALA A 611 13.09 28.66 -20.33
CA ALA A 611 12.82 28.34 -18.95
C ALA A 611 11.60 29.09 -18.40
N ALA A 612 10.68 28.36 -17.80
CA ALA A 612 9.53 28.92 -17.13
C ALA A 612 9.02 27.98 -16.05
N GLU A 613 8.55 28.54 -14.94
CA GLU A 613 7.99 27.84 -13.81
C GLU A 613 6.73 28.57 -13.32
N ALA A 614 5.69 27.80 -12.96
CA ALA A 614 4.52 28.34 -12.30
C ALA A 614 4.32 27.71 -10.93
N HIS A 615 3.97 28.51 -9.95
CA HIS A 615 3.70 28.13 -8.57
C HIS A 615 2.32 28.65 -8.19
N PHE A 616 1.46 27.80 -7.61
CA PHE A 616 0.13 28.23 -7.19
C PHE A 616 -0.52 27.23 -6.24
N THR A 617 -1.52 27.71 -5.51
CA THR A 617 -2.36 26.90 -4.64
C THR A 617 -3.76 26.77 -5.22
N ILE A 618 -4.28 25.55 -5.31
CA ILE A 618 -5.63 25.26 -5.79
C ILE A 618 -6.52 24.93 -4.60
N ARG A 619 -7.71 25.53 -4.57
CA ARG A 619 -8.82 25.16 -3.68
C ARG A 619 -10.09 25.04 -4.47
N ALA A 620 -10.76 23.90 -4.41
CA ALA A 620 -12.07 23.70 -5.03
C ALA A 620 -13.17 23.82 -3.99
N THR A 621 -14.12 24.71 -4.19
CA THR A 621 -15.25 24.94 -3.30
C THR A 621 -16.50 25.22 -4.11
N GLY A 622 -17.55 24.37 -3.97
CA GLY A 622 -18.85 24.63 -4.59
C GLY A 622 -18.87 24.75 -6.11
N GLY A 623 -18.01 24.01 -6.83
CA GLY A 623 -17.91 24.07 -8.30
C GLY A 623 -16.99 25.19 -8.82
N ILE A 624 -16.40 26.00 -7.93
CA ILE A 624 -15.40 27.00 -8.27
C ILE A 624 -14.03 26.50 -7.85
N THR A 625 -13.08 26.60 -8.74
CA THR A 625 -11.65 26.36 -8.48
C THR A 625 -10.97 27.70 -8.29
N GLU A 626 -10.49 27.95 -7.08
CA GLU A 626 -9.68 29.11 -6.74
C GLU A 626 -8.22 28.75 -6.89
N ILE A 627 -7.48 29.55 -7.63
CA ILE A 627 -6.03 29.47 -7.83
C ILE A 627 -5.44 30.70 -7.16
N ASN A 628 -4.87 30.48 -5.98
CA ASN A 628 -4.29 31.53 -5.15
C ASN A 628 -2.75 31.46 -5.21
N ASP A 629 -2.11 32.53 -4.81
CA ASP A 629 -0.63 32.65 -4.80
C ASP A 629 0.01 32.26 -6.14
N PHE A 630 -0.69 32.58 -7.24
CA PHE A 630 -0.17 32.30 -8.57
C PHE A 630 1.08 33.12 -8.84
N HIS A 631 2.17 32.47 -9.16
CA HIS A 631 3.44 33.05 -9.57
C HIS A 631 3.92 32.35 -10.83
N LEU A 632 4.04 33.09 -11.89
CA LEU A 632 4.68 32.64 -13.12
C LEU A 632 6.02 33.36 -13.25
N THR A 633 7.08 32.59 -13.37
CA THR A 633 8.44 33.13 -13.60
C THR A 633 9.02 32.51 -14.84
N GLY A 634 9.45 33.36 -15.77
CA GLY A 634 10.13 32.93 -17.00
C GLY A 634 11.25 33.90 -17.37
N GLU A 635 12.01 33.55 -18.39
CA GLU A 635 13.09 34.38 -18.90
C GLU A 635 12.51 35.60 -19.67
N GLY A 636 12.45 36.73 -18.99
CA GLY A 636 11.90 38.00 -19.51
C GLY A 636 10.38 38.11 -19.46
N PHE A 637 9.66 37.18 -18.86
CA PHE A 637 8.21 37.26 -18.67
C PHE A 637 7.80 36.68 -17.33
N GLY A 638 6.61 37.03 -16.86
CA GLY A 638 6.06 36.52 -15.61
C GLY A 638 4.88 37.35 -15.10
N GLY A 639 4.42 36.97 -13.92
CA GLY A 639 3.32 37.63 -13.22
C GLY A 639 2.88 36.88 -12.00
N ASN A 640 2.15 37.52 -11.10
CA ASN A 640 1.65 36.93 -9.88
C ASN A 640 0.21 37.37 -9.63
N GLY A 641 -0.54 36.57 -8.83
CA GLY A 641 -1.90 36.95 -8.49
C GLY A 641 -2.81 35.79 -8.14
N GLU A 642 -4.09 35.94 -8.44
CA GLU A 642 -5.13 34.98 -8.17
C GLU A 642 -6.09 34.81 -9.35
N LEU A 643 -6.60 33.60 -9.54
CA LEU A 643 -7.59 33.30 -10.58
C LEU A 643 -8.73 32.47 -10.00
N ARG A 644 -9.91 32.61 -10.56
CA ARG A 644 -11.08 31.79 -10.28
C ARG A 644 -11.59 31.18 -11.57
N VAL A 645 -11.81 29.89 -11.55
CA VAL A 645 -12.26 29.10 -12.70
C VAL A 645 -13.47 28.28 -12.30
N ASP A 646 -14.49 28.23 -13.14
CA ASP A 646 -15.66 27.37 -13.00
C ASP A 646 -15.83 26.48 -14.25
N GLU A 647 -16.92 25.73 -14.32
CA GLU A 647 -17.23 24.85 -15.46
C GLU A 647 -17.30 25.60 -16.81
N SER A 648 -17.61 26.90 -16.79
CA SER A 648 -17.69 27.76 -17.98
C SER A 648 -16.35 28.40 -18.36
N GLY A 649 -15.27 28.14 -17.61
CA GLY A 649 -13.93 28.68 -17.81
C GLY A 649 -13.53 29.77 -16.81
N LEU A 650 -12.70 30.73 -17.21
CA LEU A 650 -12.22 31.79 -16.33
C LEU A 650 -13.38 32.66 -15.84
N ALA A 651 -13.59 32.69 -14.53
CA ALA A 651 -14.60 33.55 -13.88
C ALA A 651 -14.02 34.93 -13.54
N SER A 652 -12.82 34.97 -12.95
CA SER A 652 -12.08 36.19 -12.69
C SER A 652 -10.58 35.93 -12.61
N ALA A 653 -9.79 36.97 -12.86
CA ALA A 653 -8.35 36.97 -12.63
C ALA A 653 -7.89 38.34 -12.13
N ARG A 654 -6.97 38.35 -11.16
CA ARG A 654 -6.26 39.52 -10.69
C ARG A 654 -4.79 39.26 -10.69
N LEU A 655 -4.09 39.80 -11.68
CA LEU A 655 -2.68 39.56 -11.88
C LEU A 655 -1.91 40.86 -11.76
N GLY A 656 -0.82 40.88 -10.99
CA GLY A 656 0.08 42.01 -10.81
C GLY A 656 1.48 41.65 -11.34
N GLY A 657 2.29 42.69 -11.56
CA GLY A 657 3.66 42.55 -12.04
C GLY A 657 3.75 41.74 -13.36
N VAL A 658 2.72 41.87 -14.19
CA VAL A 658 2.63 41.13 -15.45
C VAL A 658 3.69 41.64 -16.41
N ARG A 659 4.50 40.74 -16.90
CA ARG A 659 5.54 40.98 -17.90
C ARG A 659 5.37 39.94 -19.00
N LEU A 660 5.08 40.39 -20.22
CA LEU A 660 5.02 39.52 -21.40
C LEU A 660 6.24 39.73 -22.28
N ALA A 661 6.89 40.87 -22.16
CA ALA A 661 8.15 41.22 -22.82
C ALA A 661 9.08 41.95 -21.83
N SER A 662 10.37 42.05 -22.17
CA SER A 662 11.35 42.81 -21.36
C SER A 662 10.94 44.28 -21.29
N GLY A 663 10.71 44.78 -20.09
CA GLY A 663 10.28 46.16 -19.85
C GLY A 663 8.78 46.36 -19.64
N ASP A 664 7.98 45.31 -19.71
CA ASP A 664 6.58 45.38 -19.31
C ASP A 664 6.47 45.39 -17.77
N ASP A 665 5.52 46.14 -17.28
CA ASP A 665 5.13 46.17 -15.86
C ASP A 665 3.71 46.69 -15.76
N PHE A 666 2.75 45.75 -15.66
CA PHE A 666 1.35 46.13 -15.54
C PHE A 666 0.57 45.09 -14.69
N ALA A 667 -0.56 45.50 -14.19
CA ALA A 667 -1.56 44.68 -13.57
C ALA A 667 -2.78 44.51 -14.47
N VAL A 668 -3.39 43.33 -14.41
CA VAL A 668 -4.62 43.06 -15.16
C VAL A 668 -5.66 42.46 -14.26
N THR A 669 -6.87 42.99 -14.29
CA THR A 669 -8.06 42.40 -13.68
C THR A 669 -8.99 41.98 -14.80
N VAL A 670 -9.45 40.75 -14.73
CA VAL A 670 -10.40 40.18 -15.68
C VAL A 670 -11.59 39.67 -14.88
N ASP A 671 -12.77 40.10 -15.21
CA ASP A 671 -14.02 39.63 -14.65
C ASP A 671 -14.97 39.18 -15.78
N ARG A 672 -15.57 37.98 -15.61
CA ARG A 672 -16.57 37.51 -16.54
C ARG A 672 -17.87 38.34 -16.34
N SER A 673 -18.42 38.80 -17.45
CA SER A 673 -19.69 39.48 -17.52
C SER A 673 -20.69 38.70 -18.39
N ARG A 674 -21.97 39.11 -18.42
CA ARG A 674 -22.94 38.44 -19.25
C ARG A 674 -22.54 38.45 -20.74
N GLY A 675 -22.11 37.28 -21.22
CA GLY A 675 -21.74 37.07 -22.63
C GLY A 675 -20.29 37.46 -23.00
N GLY A 676 -19.43 37.76 -21.99
CA GLY A 676 -18.04 38.12 -22.32
C GLY A 676 -17.18 38.45 -21.11
N TYR A 677 -16.20 39.34 -21.28
CA TYR A 677 -15.22 39.68 -20.25
C TYR A 677 -15.05 41.19 -20.13
N SER A 678 -14.85 41.69 -18.90
CA SER A 678 -14.33 43.03 -18.58
C SER A 678 -12.87 42.88 -18.16
N ILE A 679 -12.00 43.67 -18.79
CA ILE A 679 -10.56 43.64 -18.62
C ILE A 679 -10.09 45.03 -18.24
N ASP A 680 -9.49 45.20 -17.09
CA ASP A 680 -8.89 46.44 -16.62
C ASP A 680 -7.37 46.24 -16.52
N LEU A 681 -6.63 47.10 -17.23
CA LEU A 681 -5.18 47.12 -17.24
C LEU A 681 -4.66 48.42 -16.63
N THR A 682 -3.71 48.31 -15.72
CA THR A 682 -3.05 49.45 -15.09
C THR A 682 -1.58 49.16 -14.90
N GLY A 683 -0.71 50.14 -15.17
CA GLY A 683 0.72 49.89 -15.00
C GLY A 683 1.60 50.95 -15.61
N THR A 684 2.92 50.73 -15.50
CA THR A 684 3.95 51.66 -15.96
C THR A 684 4.31 51.42 -17.43
N ALA A 685 4.30 50.21 -17.92
CA ALA A 685 4.70 49.87 -19.29
C ALA A 685 4.03 48.62 -19.85
N ALA A 686 3.72 48.65 -21.14
CA ALA A 686 3.28 47.46 -21.87
C ALA A 686 3.75 47.47 -23.33
N ASP A 687 4.15 46.31 -23.84
CA ASP A 687 4.48 46.10 -25.24
C ASP A 687 3.28 45.54 -26.01
N ILE A 688 2.66 46.35 -26.85
CA ILE A 688 1.48 45.96 -27.60
C ILE A 688 1.77 45.53 -29.04
N ARG A 689 3.05 45.39 -29.40
CA ARG A 689 3.42 44.96 -30.76
C ARG A 689 2.82 43.63 -31.17
N PRO A 690 2.74 42.59 -30.27
CA PRO A 690 2.08 41.35 -30.60
C PRO A 690 0.58 41.53 -30.90
N ALA A 691 -0.11 42.34 -30.10
CA ALA A 691 -1.53 42.63 -30.27
C ALA A 691 -1.79 43.40 -31.57
N LEU A 692 -0.97 44.44 -31.89
CA LEU A 692 -1.06 45.17 -33.13
C LEU A 692 -0.78 44.29 -34.36
N ALA A 693 0.23 43.39 -34.27
CA ALA A 693 0.53 42.46 -35.35
C ALA A 693 -0.66 41.53 -35.64
N ARG A 694 -1.35 41.07 -34.59
CA ARG A 694 -2.55 40.24 -34.72
C ARG A 694 -3.69 40.97 -35.40
N VAL A 695 -4.00 42.19 -34.96
CA VAL A 695 -5.02 43.04 -35.59
C VAL A 695 -4.71 43.24 -37.07
N LYS A 696 -3.47 43.53 -37.42
CA LYS A 696 -3.00 43.67 -38.82
C LYS A 696 -3.14 42.37 -39.61
N GLY A 697 -2.97 41.19 -38.95
CA GLY A 697 -3.13 39.88 -39.58
C GLY A 697 -4.56 39.51 -39.98
N GLY A 698 -5.53 40.31 -39.65
CA GLY A 698 -6.96 40.04 -39.95
C GLY A 698 -7.58 38.90 -39.20
N ALA A 699 -6.88 38.35 -38.18
CA ALA A 699 -7.41 37.33 -37.31
C ALA A 699 -8.40 37.93 -36.33
N ALA A 700 -9.58 38.36 -36.79
CA ALA A 700 -10.72 38.59 -35.90
C ALA A 700 -11.10 37.28 -35.18
N ALA A 701 -11.35 37.36 -33.89
CA ALA A 701 -11.81 36.22 -33.14
C ALA A 701 -13.10 35.68 -33.80
N LYS A 702 -13.07 34.41 -34.27
CA LYS A 702 -14.24 33.76 -34.89
C LYS A 702 -15.40 33.58 -33.88
N ASP A 703 -15.12 33.62 -32.58
CA ASP A 703 -16.09 33.53 -31.51
C ASP A 703 -16.04 34.80 -30.65
N GLY A 704 -16.62 35.84 -31.18
CA GLY A 704 -16.63 37.18 -30.55
C GLY A 704 -17.63 37.24 -29.39
N GLY A 705 -17.21 36.94 -28.17
CA GLY A 705 -17.94 37.34 -26.98
C GLY A 705 -17.92 38.87 -26.79
N ASN A 706 -18.68 39.38 -25.85
CA ASN A 706 -18.62 40.79 -25.47
C ASN A 706 -17.31 41.05 -24.73
N VAL A 707 -16.62 42.11 -25.12
CA VAL A 707 -15.33 42.49 -24.50
C VAL A 707 -15.40 43.96 -24.11
N LYS A 708 -15.05 44.23 -22.83
CA LYS A 708 -14.80 45.58 -22.35
C LYS A 708 -13.39 45.69 -21.84
N ILE A 709 -12.63 46.67 -22.32
CA ILE A 709 -11.24 46.91 -21.93
C ILE A 709 -11.10 48.34 -21.44
N ASN A 710 -10.56 48.52 -20.26
CA ASN A 710 -10.08 49.78 -19.74
C ASN A 710 -8.56 49.66 -19.52
N ALA A 711 -7.80 50.53 -20.09
CA ALA A 711 -6.35 50.52 -19.89
C ALA A 711 -5.84 51.92 -19.47
N ARG A 712 -5.02 51.90 -18.44
CA ARG A 712 -4.26 53.08 -17.99
C ARG A 712 -2.80 52.71 -17.84
N LEU A 713 -1.97 53.21 -18.79
CA LEU A 713 -0.56 52.86 -18.87
C LEU A 713 0.27 54.10 -19.07
N ASP A 714 1.34 54.22 -18.27
CA ASP A 714 2.24 55.38 -18.42
C ASP A 714 2.96 55.32 -19.73
N ARG A 715 3.31 54.13 -20.23
CA ARG A 715 4.07 53.91 -21.44
C ARG A 715 3.61 52.69 -22.21
N VAL A 716 3.35 52.79 -23.46
CA VAL A 716 2.99 51.69 -24.35
C VAL A 716 3.97 51.67 -25.55
N THR A 717 4.64 50.54 -25.73
CA THR A 717 5.62 50.34 -26.80
C THR A 717 4.94 49.81 -28.06
N GLY A 718 5.14 50.48 -29.16
CA GLY A 718 4.74 50.09 -30.49
C GLY A 718 5.91 49.68 -31.38
N PHE A 719 5.65 49.63 -32.69
CA PHE A 719 6.68 49.28 -33.68
C PHE A 719 7.66 50.45 -33.92
N ASN A 720 8.77 50.15 -34.59
CA ASN A 720 9.78 51.11 -35.05
C ASN A 720 10.36 52.01 -33.92
N GLY A 721 10.41 51.48 -32.70
CA GLY A 721 10.91 52.21 -31.52
C GLY A 721 9.99 53.29 -31.00
N GLU A 722 8.76 53.39 -31.51
CA GLU A 722 7.79 54.41 -31.06
C GLU A 722 7.13 54.01 -29.76
N VAL A 723 6.87 55.00 -28.95
CA VAL A 723 6.24 54.87 -27.64
C VAL A 723 5.12 55.89 -27.51
N LEU A 724 3.97 55.45 -27.01
CA LEU A 724 2.92 56.35 -26.51
C LEU A 724 2.97 56.44 -25.01
N SER A 725 2.84 57.62 -24.45
CA SER A 725 2.84 57.90 -23.03
C SER A 725 1.45 58.33 -22.56
N ASN A 726 1.16 58.15 -21.25
CA ASN A 726 -0.11 58.53 -20.63
C ASN A 726 -1.33 57.95 -21.38
N VAL A 727 -1.26 56.67 -21.69
CA VAL A 727 -2.27 55.99 -22.48
C VAL A 727 -3.50 55.67 -21.58
N ASN A 728 -4.62 56.21 -21.92
CA ASN A 728 -5.95 55.87 -21.39
C ASN A 728 -6.79 55.34 -22.53
N LEU A 729 -7.29 54.14 -22.39
CA LEU A 729 -8.15 53.46 -23.37
C LEU A 729 -9.41 52.93 -22.66
N ALA A 730 -10.58 53.32 -23.17
CA ALA A 730 -11.83 52.58 -22.95
C ALA A 730 -12.26 51.98 -24.28
N TYR A 731 -12.47 50.70 -24.31
CA TYR A 731 -12.92 49.98 -25.50
C TYR A 731 -14.00 48.98 -25.14
N SER A 732 -15.04 48.89 -25.92
CA SER A 732 -16.01 47.81 -25.80
C SER A 732 -16.54 47.36 -27.16
N SER A 733 -16.80 45.98 -27.20
CA SER A 733 -17.38 45.41 -28.41
C SER A 733 -18.39 44.28 -28.04
N ARG A 734 -19.35 44.06 -28.91
CA ARG A 734 -20.27 42.94 -28.95
C ARG A 734 -20.03 42.09 -30.17
N GLY A 735 -19.40 40.95 -29.98
CA GLY A 735 -18.89 40.18 -31.13
C GLY A 735 -17.94 40.99 -31.97
N GLN A 736 -18.25 41.20 -33.23
CA GLN A 736 -17.43 42.01 -34.16
C GLN A 736 -17.83 43.50 -34.20
N GLN A 737 -18.90 43.90 -33.52
CA GLN A 737 -19.34 45.28 -33.51
C GLN A 737 -18.64 46.06 -32.38
N ILE A 738 -18.01 47.15 -32.72
CA ILE A 738 -17.40 48.09 -31.77
C ILE A 738 -18.51 48.98 -31.19
N ASP A 739 -18.66 48.90 -29.85
CA ASP A 739 -19.68 49.69 -29.13
C ASP A 739 -19.11 50.98 -28.55
N ASP A 740 -17.82 51.00 -28.18
CA ASP A 740 -17.19 52.17 -27.61
C ASP A 740 -15.68 52.17 -27.89
N VAL A 741 -15.13 53.37 -28.15
CA VAL A 741 -13.69 53.65 -28.21
C VAL A 741 -13.46 55.02 -27.64
N ASP A 742 -12.66 55.15 -26.62
CA ASP A 742 -12.08 56.41 -26.13
C ASP A 742 -10.60 56.17 -25.81
N LEU A 743 -9.73 56.66 -26.64
CA LEU A 743 -8.28 56.59 -26.50
C LEU A 743 -7.71 57.99 -26.35
N SER A 744 -6.92 58.20 -25.33
CA SER A 744 -6.05 59.36 -25.21
C SER A 744 -4.61 58.93 -24.91
N ALA A 745 -3.67 59.47 -25.60
CA ALA A 745 -2.26 59.17 -25.42
C ALA A 745 -1.39 60.35 -25.91
N VAL A 746 -0.11 60.29 -25.63
CA VAL A 746 0.88 61.27 -26.05
C VAL A 746 2.04 60.60 -26.77
N THR A 747 2.43 61.04 -27.94
CA THR A 747 3.61 60.54 -28.68
C THR A 747 4.90 60.95 -27.97
N ALA A 748 6.04 60.34 -28.38
CA ALA A 748 7.36 60.69 -27.88
C ALA A 748 7.73 62.18 -28.18
N SER A 749 7.13 62.78 -29.21
CA SER A 749 7.28 64.23 -29.53
C SER A 749 6.39 65.17 -28.72
N GLY A 750 5.63 64.58 -27.69
CA GLY A 750 4.72 65.39 -26.85
C GLY A 750 3.36 65.70 -27.49
N GLN A 751 3.03 65.11 -28.61
CA GLN A 751 1.80 65.38 -29.32
C GLN A 751 0.67 64.43 -28.92
N ALA A 752 -0.55 64.96 -28.76
CA ALA A 752 -1.68 64.12 -28.37
C ALA A 752 -2.14 63.20 -29.50
N VAL A 753 -2.57 62.01 -29.11
CA VAL A 753 -3.29 60.99 -29.94
C VAL A 753 -4.64 60.79 -29.26
N VAL A 754 -5.71 61.06 -29.97
CA VAL A 754 -7.09 60.86 -29.46
C VAL A 754 -7.91 60.09 -30.48
N ALA A 755 -8.55 58.98 -30.03
CA ALA A 755 -9.52 58.26 -30.85
C ALA A 755 -10.81 58.12 -30.08
N ARG A 756 -11.95 58.39 -30.70
CA ARG A 756 -13.28 58.29 -30.11
C ARG A 756 -14.27 57.71 -31.07
N LEU A 757 -15.18 56.89 -30.54
CA LEU A 757 -16.37 56.49 -31.26
C LEU A 757 -17.53 57.45 -30.97
N VAL A 758 -17.86 58.26 -31.93
CA VAL A 758 -18.98 59.21 -31.82
C VAL A 758 -20.24 58.57 -32.33
N LYS A 759 -21.28 58.51 -31.48
CA LYS A 759 -22.58 57.93 -31.79
C LYS A 759 -23.55 59.02 -32.22
N ALA A 760 -24.08 58.95 -33.42
CA ALA A 760 -25.05 59.90 -33.96
C ALA A 760 -26.29 59.13 -34.50
N GLY A 761 -27.23 58.82 -33.65
CA GLY A 761 -28.37 57.97 -34.01
C GLY A 761 -27.98 56.53 -34.32
N ALA A 762 -28.24 56.05 -35.53
CA ALA A 762 -27.85 54.71 -35.99
C ALA A 762 -26.41 54.69 -36.56
N ASP A 763 -25.76 55.85 -36.75
CA ASP A 763 -24.44 55.98 -37.37
C ASP A 763 -23.35 56.08 -36.28
N ASN A 764 -22.47 55.13 -36.21
CA ASN A 764 -21.23 55.19 -35.40
C ASN A 764 -20.07 55.73 -36.28
N THR A 765 -19.38 56.73 -35.77
CA THR A 765 -18.22 57.29 -36.46
C THR A 765 -16.98 57.19 -35.57
N LEU A 766 -15.97 56.45 -35.98
CA LEU A 766 -14.65 56.41 -35.33
C LEU A 766 -13.86 57.64 -35.82
N GLU A 767 -13.51 58.49 -34.88
CA GLU A 767 -12.65 59.67 -35.11
C GLU A 767 -11.31 59.42 -34.43
N LEU A 768 -10.22 59.61 -35.20
CA LEU A 768 -8.85 59.57 -34.66
C LEU A 768 -8.12 60.82 -35.10
N THR A 769 -7.55 61.54 -34.15
CA THR A 769 -6.77 62.77 -34.36
C THR A 769 -5.43 62.70 -33.66
N THR A 770 -4.41 63.21 -34.33
CA THR A 770 -3.09 63.39 -33.70
C THR A 770 -2.33 64.49 -34.46
N SER A 771 -1.46 65.22 -33.75
CA SER A 771 -0.58 66.22 -34.31
C SER A 771 0.73 65.63 -34.79
N ASP A 772 1.02 64.35 -34.57
CA ASP A 772 2.16 63.65 -35.12
C ASP A 772 1.68 62.34 -35.79
N ALA A 773 1.21 62.50 -37.03
CA ALA A 773 0.79 61.39 -37.86
C ALA A 773 1.91 60.39 -38.11
N GLY A 774 3.12 60.87 -38.25
CA GLY A 774 4.31 60.06 -38.51
C GLY A 774 4.65 59.12 -37.35
N ALA A 775 4.66 59.64 -36.13
CA ALA A 775 4.90 58.85 -34.95
C ALA A 775 3.80 57.79 -34.80
N PHE A 776 2.54 58.16 -34.95
CA PHE A 776 1.43 57.25 -34.89
C PHE A 776 1.50 56.14 -35.96
N ALA A 777 1.82 56.53 -37.22
CA ALA A 777 1.97 55.56 -38.34
C ALA A 777 3.12 54.56 -38.11
N ARG A 778 4.23 55.03 -37.53
CA ARG A 778 5.34 54.15 -37.12
C ARG A 778 4.96 53.27 -35.94
N PHE A 779 4.27 53.82 -34.96
CA PHE A 779 3.81 53.08 -33.79
C PHE A 779 2.98 51.88 -34.16
N ILE A 780 2.00 52.05 -35.06
CA ILE A 780 1.17 50.94 -35.56
C ILE A 780 1.78 50.20 -36.75
N ASP A 781 3.02 50.54 -37.18
CA ASP A 781 3.79 49.96 -38.30
C ASP A 781 3.00 49.94 -39.62
N ILE A 782 2.30 51.04 -39.89
CA ILE A 782 1.67 51.26 -41.20
C ILE A 782 2.66 51.89 -42.16
N TYR A 783 3.41 52.91 -41.70
CA TYR A 783 4.36 53.56 -42.53
C TYR A 783 5.55 54.21 -41.76
N ARG A 784 6.80 53.83 -42.14
CA ARG A 784 8.02 54.17 -41.36
C ARG A 784 8.59 55.52 -41.67
N ASN A 785 8.43 55.98 -42.90
CA ASN A 785 9.16 57.10 -43.44
C ASN A 785 8.46 58.46 -43.24
N MET A 786 7.28 58.48 -42.64
CA MET A 786 6.54 59.70 -42.31
C MET A 786 7.02 60.31 -40.99
N ARG A 787 7.13 61.63 -41.01
CA ARG A 787 7.50 62.52 -39.90
C ARG A 787 6.47 63.66 -39.74
N GLY A 788 6.06 63.89 -38.48
CA GLY A 788 5.11 64.92 -38.15
C GLY A 788 3.71 64.70 -38.76
N GLY A 789 2.95 65.75 -38.89
CA GLY A 789 1.67 65.84 -39.57
C GLY A 789 0.48 65.81 -38.65
N LEU A 790 -0.52 66.67 -38.93
CA LEU A 790 -1.82 66.64 -38.25
C LEU A 790 -2.73 65.66 -38.96
N LEU A 791 -3.01 64.55 -38.32
CA LEU A 791 -3.95 63.48 -38.79
C LEU A 791 -5.36 63.73 -38.32
N ASN A 792 -6.30 63.59 -39.24
CA ASN A 792 -7.71 63.45 -38.93
C ASN A 792 -8.30 62.27 -39.72
N LEU A 793 -8.64 61.20 -39.02
CA LEU A 793 -9.27 60.03 -39.62
C LEU A 793 -10.72 59.97 -39.13
N ARG A 794 -11.65 59.79 -40.04
CA ARG A 794 -13.07 59.62 -39.75
C ARG A 794 -13.61 58.41 -40.52
N LEU A 795 -14.09 57.41 -39.79
CA LEU A 795 -14.61 56.18 -40.35
C LEU A 795 -16.03 55.93 -39.83
N ARG A 796 -17.00 55.80 -40.69
CA ARG A 796 -18.36 55.44 -40.37
C ARG A 796 -18.57 53.93 -40.44
N ASP A 797 -19.16 53.36 -39.45
CA ASP A 797 -19.57 51.95 -39.41
C ASP A 797 -20.64 51.66 -40.44
N ARG A 798 -20.50 50.61 -41.21
CA ARG A 798 -21.43 50.12 -42.21
C ARG A 798 -22.04 48.76 -41.83
N GLY A 799 -21.73 48.27 -40.63
CA GLY A 799 -22.07 46.93 -40.21
C GLY A 799 -21.16 45.86 -40.80
N ALA A 800 -21.26 44.63 -40.25
CA ALA A 800 -20.46 43.49 -40.68
C ALA A 800 -18.92 43.74 -40.72
N ASN A 801 -18.43 44.53 -39.77
CA ASN A 801 -17.01 44.91 -39.65
C ASN A 801 -16.46 45.68 -40.88
N SER A 802 -17.36 46.48 -41.53
CA SER A 802 -17.03 47.31 -42.65
C SER A 802 -17.11 48.80 -42.26
N TRP A 803 -16.07 49.56 -42.59
CA TRP A 803 -15.96 51.00 -42.24
C TRP A 803 -15.62 51.79 -43.49
N ARG A 804 -16.30 52.93 -43.67
CA ARG A 804 -16.03 53.84 -44.80
C ARG A 804 -15.80 55.25 -44.29
N GLY A 805 -14.81 55.90 -44.80
CA GLY A 805 -14.54 57.25 -44.37
C GLY A 805 -13.40 57.96 -45.08
N THR A 806 -12.77 58.87 -44.39
CA THR A 806 -11.71 59.70 -44.93
C THR A 806 -10.53 59.81 -43.97
N VAL A 807 -9.35 59.86 -44.51
CA VAL A 807 -8.12 60.26 -43.83
C VAL A 807 -7.63 61.60 -44.38
N ASP A 808 -7.35 62.57 -43.52
CA ASP A 808 -6.77 63.90 -43.87
C ASP A 808 -5.53 64.10 -43.00
N ILE A 809 -4.35 64.24 -43.64
CA ILE A 809 -3.08 64.48 -42.98
C ILE A 809 -2.50 65.78 -43.51
N ARG A 810 -2.14 66.71 -42.62
CA ARG A 810 -1.58 68.03 -43.00
C ARG A 810 -0.22 68.24 -42.43
N LYS A 811 0.69 68.97 -43.19
CA LYS A 811 2.02 69.35 -42.77
C LYS A 811 2.88 68.19 -42.31
N PHE A 812 3.15 67.22 -43.14
CA PHE A 812 4.01 66.08 -42.90
C PHE A 812 5.15 66.01 -43.93
N SER A 813 6.17 65.19 -43.55
CA SER A 813 7.29 64.94 -44.49
C SER A 813 7.54 63.48 -44.63
N LEU A 814 8.01 63.03 -45.76
CA LEU A 814 8.55 61.67 -45.98
C LEU A 814 10.07 61.74 -46.06
N VAL A 815 10.75 61.00 -45.20
CA VAL A 815 12.20 61.00 -45.04
C VAL A 815 12.80 59.70 -45.51
N GLY A 816 13.71 59.71 -46.52
CA GLY A 816 14.43 58.57 -47.00
C GLY A 816 13.52 57.52 -47.70
N GLU A 817 12.48 58.00 -48.42
CA GLU A 817 11.57 57.09 -49.14
C GLU A 817 12.23 56.79 -50.53
N GLN A 818 12.84 55.63 -50.62
CA GLN A 818 13.58 55.20 -51.85
C GLN A 818 12.70 55.12 -53.09
N ARG A 819 11.43 54.87 -52.92
CA ARG A 819 10.47 54.77 -54.01
C ARG A 819 10.23 56.16 -54.68
N LEU A 820 10.20 57.22 -53.85
CA LEU A 820 10.20 58.64 -54.40
C LEU A 820 11.47 58.89 -55.15
N GLN A 821 12.64 58.56 -54.58
CA GLN A 821 13.91 58.69 -55.25
C GLN A 821 13.97 57.96 -56.61
N SER A 822 13.46 56.72 -56.63
CA SER A 822 13.36 55.92 -57.86
C SER A 822 12.43 56.57 -58.88
N MET A 823 11.29 57.13 -58.43
CA MET A 823 10.38 57.82 -59.36
C MET A 823 11.01 59.06 -60.08
N VAL A 824 11.83 59.78 -59.35
CA VAL A 824 12.46 61.02 -59.95
C VAL A 824 13.74 60.73 -60.77
N SER A 825 14.47 59.66 -60.41
CA SER A 825 15.78 59.33 -61.01
C SER A 825 15.71 58.25 -62.10
N THR A 826 14.66 57.47 -62.19
CA THR A 826 14.58 56.38 -63.18
C THR A 826 14.45 56.97 -64.59
N PRO A 827 15.30 56.62 -65.56
CA PRO A 827 15.16 57.06 -66.97
C PRO A 827 13.84 56.56 -67.55
N ALA A 828 13.11 57.46 -68.21
CA ALA A 828 11.79 57.16 -68.74
C ALA A 828 11.58 57.83 -70.10
N GLY A 829 10.79 57.23 -70.99
CA GLY A 829 10.51 57.69 -72.35
C GLY A 829 11.51 57.22 -73.40
N GLN A 830 11.22 57.48 -74.69
CA GLN A 830 12.06 57.05 -75.83
C GLN A 830 13.42 57.67 -75.83
N ASP A 831 13.56 58.83 -75.22
CA ASP A 831 14.81 59.63 -75.18
C ASP A 831 15.72 59.25 -73.99
N GLY A 832 15.28 58.23 -73.10
CA GLY A 832 16.06 57.76 -71.91
C GLY A 832 16.27 58.82 -70.82
N ARG A 833 15.47 59.90 -70.81
CA ARG A 833 15.57 60.92 -69.79
C ARG A 833 14.81 60.63 -68.53
N SER A 834 15.43 60.85 -67.33
CA SER A 834 14.73 60.80 -66.04
C SER A 834 13.86 62.03 -65.84
N LEU A 835 12.97 62.07 -64.88
CA LEU A 835 12.15 63.18 -64.53
C LEU A 835 13.00 64.41 -64.16
N ASN A 836 14.06 64.20 -63.38
CA ASN A 836 15.01 65.26 -63.06
C ASN A 836 15.60 65.89 -64.32
N GLN A 837 15.95 65.11 -65.31
CA GLN A 837 16.44 65.56 -66.57
C GLN A 837 15.38 66.31 -67.41
N ALA A 838 14.16 65.84 -67.42
CA ALA A 838 13.03 66.46 -68.14
C ALA A 838 12.67 67.83 -67.55
N VAL A 839 12.76 68.02 -66.28
CA VAL A 839 12.45 69.26 -65.58
C VAL A 839 13.71 70.14 -65.52
N ARG A 840 14.91 69.71 -65.97
CA ARG A 840 16.22 70.36 -65.86
C ARG A 840 16.58 70.90 -64.51
N ARG A 841 16.12 70.16 -63.43
CA ARG A 841 16.34 70.43 -61.99
C ARG A 841 16.45 69.17 -61.24
N ASP A 842 17.37 69.05 -60.29
CA ASP A 842 17.36 67.98 -59.31
C ASP A 842 16.24 68.18 -58.31
N ILE A 843 15.27 67.26 -58.24
CA ILE A 843 14.20 67.24 -57.29
C ILE A 843 14.73 66.53 -56.10
N ASP A 844 15.02 67.23 -54.99
CA ASP A 844 15.38 66.56 -53.75
C ASP A 844 14.13 65.93 -53.08
N VAL A 845 14.11 64.65 -53.07
CA VAL A 845 13.06 63.86 -52.45
C VAL A 845 13.58 63.09 -51.21
N SER A 846 14.83 63.37 -50.78
CA SER A 846 15.41 62.83 -49.53
C SER A 846 14.58 63.21 -48.32
N THR A 847 13.99 64.40 -48.31
CA THR A 847 13.03 64.90 -47.35
C THR A 847 11.89 65.58 -48.11
N ALA A 848 10.91 64.84 -48.61
CA ALA A 848 9.77 65.38 -49.32
C ALA A 848 8.72 65.93 -48.36
N GLN A 849 8.41 67.23 -48.43
CA GLN A 849 7.45 67.95 -47.64
C GLN A 849 6.07 67.96 -48.28
N PHE A 850 5.04 67.64 -47.50
CA PHE A 850 3.67 67.65 -47.99
C PHE A 850 2.80 68.53 -47.10
N GLU A 851 1.99 69.39 -47.77
CA GLU A 851 1.03 70.27 -47.14
C GLU A 851 -0.21 69.49 -46.70
N ARG A 852 -0.63 68.53 -47.54
CA ARG A 852 -1.82 67.77 -47.31
C ARG A 852 -1.81 66.46 -48.04
N GLY A 853 -2.25 65.34 -47.30
CA GLY A 853 -2.66 64.06 -47.84
C GLY A 853 -4.10 63.85 -47.50
N PHE A 854 -4.90 63.46 -48.48
CA PHE A 854 -6.31 63.15 -48.27
C PHE A 854 -6.66 61.87 -49.03
N ALA A 855 -7.44 60.92 -48.38
CA ALA A 855 -7.92 59.74 -49.06
C ALA A 855 -9.30 59.30 -48.52
N GLN A 856 -10.09 58.71 -49.42
CA GLN A 856 -11.30 58.03 -49.09
C GLN A 856 -10.95 56.55 -48.84
N LEU A 857 -11.33 56.08 -47.72
CA LEU A 857 -11.01 54.74 -47.21
C LEU A 857 -12.28 53.85 -47.14
N LEU A 858 -12.09 52.61 -47.53
CA LEU A 858 -13.00 51.53 -47.26
C LEU A 858 -12.22 50.39 -46.55
N LEU A 859 -12.55 50.11 -45.31
CA LEU A 859 -12.06 48.99 -44.52
C LEU A 859 -13.12 47.92 -44.54
N ASP A 860 -12.83 46.73 -45.02
CA ASP A 860 -13.78 45.66 -45.15
C ASP A 860 -13.06 44.33 -44.90
N GLN A 861 -13.53 43.57 -43.87
CA GLN A 861 -13.01 42.26 -43.51
C GLN A 861 -11.46 42.19 -43.46
N GLY A 862 -10.80 43.20 -42.90
CA GLY A 862 -9.33 43.29 -42.79
C GLY A 862 -8.63 43.82 -44.04
N ALA A 863 -9.34 44.06 -45.13
CA ALA A 863 -8.82 44.73 -46.31
C ALA A 863 -8.98 46.25 -46.20
N ILE A 864 -7.97 46.99 -46.67
CA ILE A 864 -7.97 48.46 -46.71
C ILE A 864 -7.91 48.87 -48.16
N ARG A 865 -8.93 49.57 -48.62
CA ARG A 865 -9.01 50.11 -49.99
C ARG A 865 -9.09 51.64 -49.98
N VAL A 866 -8.41 52.21 -50.89
CA VAL A 866 -8.47 53.67 -51.20
C VAL A 866 -9.27 53.89 -52.48
N GLY A 867 -10.39 54.52 -52.36
CA GLY A 867 -11.20 54.88 -53.56
C GLY A 867 -10.60 56.08 -54.31
N SER A 868 -10.18 57.09 -53.61
CA SER A 868 -9.45 58.20 -54.20
C SER A 868 -8.48 58.77 -53.15
N GLY A 869 -7.23 58.89 -53.46
CA GLY A 869 -6.20 59.47 -52.61
C GLY A 869 -5.42 60.54 -53.33
N VAL A 870 -5.05 61.60 -52.62
CA VAL A 870 -4.20 62.67 -53.11
C VAL A 870 -3.24 63.16 -52.07
N VAL A 871 -1.96 63.32 -52.41
CA VAL A 871 -0.98 64.01 -51.56
C VAL A 871 -0.44 65.21 -52.32
N ARG A 872 -0.28 66.34 -51.59
CA ARG A 872 0.15 67.63 -52.15
C ARG A 872 1.26 68.16 -51.29
N GLY A 873 2.36 68.42 -51.94
CA GLY A 873 3.53 69.14 -51.42
C GLY A 873 4.00 70.29 -52.33
N VAL A 874 5.03 70.96 -51.90
CA VAL A 874 5.60 72.12 -52.68
C VAL A 874 6.29 71.56 -53.92
N ASP A 875 7.12 70.60 -53.82
CA ASP A 875 7.96 70.04 -54.89
C ASP A 875 7.32 68.82 -55.58
N VAL A 876 6.51 68.09 -54.87
CA VAL A 876 5.91 66.80 -55.35
C VAL A 876 4.46 66.63 -54.94
N GLY A 877 3.71 65.91 -55.75
CA GLY A 877 2.36 65.45 -55.43
C GLY A 877 2.05 64.13 -56.09
N ALA A 878 1.02 63.47 -55.63
CA ALA A 878 0.55 62.20 -56.22
C ALA A 878 -0.92 62.01 -56.02
N THR A 879 -1.56 61.35 -57.00
CA THR A 879 -2.88 60.66 -56.79
C THR A 879 -2.70 59.19 -56.75
N PHE A 880 -3.55 58.51 -55.99
CA PHE A 880 -3.47 57.06 -55.86
C PHE A 880 -4.86 56.41 -55.51
N GLN A 881 -5.04 55.20 -55.96
CA GLN A 881 -6.23 54.39 -55.68
C GLN A 881 -5.89 52.92 -55.74
N GLY A 882 -6.74 52.10 -55.17
CA GLY A 882 -6.59 50.64 -55.17
C GLY A 882 -6.58 50.04 -53.78
N THR A 883 -6.06 48.83 -53.68
CA THR A 883 -5.98 48.08 -52.42
C THR A 883 -4.66 48.32 -51.75
N VAL A 884 -4.66 49.02 -50.61
CA VAL A 884 -3.50 49.20 -49.73
C VAL A 884 -3.02 47.88 -49.16
N ARG A 885 -4.01 47.08 -48.70
CA ARG A 885 -3.78 45.76 -48.12
C ARG A 885 -5.05 44.92 -48.32
N ASP A 886 -4.90 43.75 -48.87
CA ASP A 886 -5.95 42.74 -48.92
C ASP A 886 -5.93 41.84 -47.66
N SER A 887 -6.85 40.87 -47.57
CA SER A 887 -6.90 39.89 -46.47
C SER A 887 -5.65 39.00 -46.38
N ASN A 888 -4.87 38.88 -47.45
CA ASN A 888 -3.62 38.12 -47.50
C ASN A 888 -2.38 39.03 -47.27
N GLY A 889 -2.57 40.27 -46.89
CA GLY A 889 -1.47 41.24 -46.66
C GLY A 889 -0.79 41.74 -47.90
N ARG A 890 -1.42 41.70 -49.08
CA ARG A 890 -0.88 42.15 -50.37
C ARG A 890 -1.43 43.51 -50.73
N MET A 891 -0.58 44.31 -51.41
CA MET A 891 -0.90 45.62 -51.96
C MET A 891 -1.15 45.50 -53.46
N ASP A 892 -2.12 46.25 -54.00
CA ASP A 892 -2.33 46.51 -55.41
C ASP A 892 -2.90 47.92 -55.57
N MET A 893 -2.00 48.88 -55.77
CA MET A 893 -2.33 50.29 -55.89
C MET A 893 -1.79 50.88 -57.19
N THR A 894 -2.55 51.73 -57.75
CA THR A 894 -2.14 52.53 -58.92
C THR A 894 -2.19 53.99 -58.56
N GLY A 895 -1.34 54.79 -59.24
CA GLY A 895 -1.33 56.18 -58.95
C GLY A 895 -0.55 57.03 -60.05
N THR A 896 -0.60 58.36 -59.92
CA THR A 896 0.17 59.29 -60.76
C THR A 896 0.97 60.19 -59.86
N PHE A 897 2.27 60.13 -60.00
CA PHE A 897 3.22 60.98 -59.34
C PHE A 897 3.44 62.25 -60.17
N MET A 898 3.42 63.42 -59.55
CA MET A 898 3.50 64.75 -60.16
C MET A 898 4.63 65.56 -59.51
N PRO A 899 5.72 65.81 -60.19
CA PRO A 899 6.80 66.69 -59.75
C PRO A 899 6.40 68.14 -59.80
N ALA A 900 7.05 68.98 -59.04
CA ALA A 900 6.77 70.43 -58.95
C ALA A 900 5.28 70.75 -58.88
N TYR A 901 4.62 70.14 -57.93
CA TYR A 901 3.13 70.09 -57.79
C TYR A 901 2.55 71.52 -57.77
N GLY A 902 3.17 72.50 -57.10
CA GLY A 902 2.74 73.86 -57.03
C GLY A 902 2.68 74.62 -58.37
N LEU A 903 3.73 74.48 -59.18
CA LEU A 903 3.80 75.03 -60.57
C LEU A 903 2.88 74.26 -61.51
N ASN A 904 2.85 72.93 -61.44
CA ASN A 904 2.07 72.09 -62.33
C ASN A 904 0.55 72.32 -62.13
N ARG A 905 0.13 72.62 -60.91
CA ARG A 905 -1.26 72.94 -60.58
C ARG A 905 -1.72 74.27 -61.18
N LEU A 906 -0.85 75.30 -61.17
CA LEU A 906 -1.17 76.63 -61.77
C LEU A 906 -1.61 76.49 -63.20
N PHE A 907 -0.98 75.59 -63.96
CA PHE A 907 -1.34 75.41 -65.38
C PHE A 907 -2.70 74.71 -65.52
N GLY A 908 -3.08 73.79 -64.52
CA GLY A 908 -4.37 73.15 -64.49
C GLY A 908 -5.57 73.99 -64.01
N GLU A 909 -5.27 75.10 -63.33
CA GLU A 909 -6.27 76.08 -62.84
C GLU A 909 -6.56 77.23 -63.88
N LEU A 910 -5.82 77.35 -65.01
CA LEU A 910 -6.13 78.27 -66.03
C LEU A 910 -7.40 77.88 -66.79
N PRO A 911 -8.41 78.82 -66.98
CA PRO A 911 -9.74 78.50 -67.41
C PRO A 911 -9.92 77.83 -68.77
N LEU A 912 -9.03 77.92 -69.65
CA LEU A 912 -9.06 77.33 -71.02
C LEU A 912 -7.96 76.23 -71.16
N ILE A 913 -6.83 76.39 -70.53
CA ILE A 913 -5.68 75.51 -70.66
C ILE A 913 -5.82 74.30 -69.65
N GLY A 914 -6.38 74.56 -68.49
CA GLY A 914 -6.62 73.52 -67.43
C GLY A 914 -7.59 72.46 -67.92
N VAL A 915 -8.60 72.76 -68.64
CA VAL A 915 -9.60 71.79 -69.15
C VAL A 915 -9.04 70.99 -70.34
N LEU A 916 -8.21 71.57 -71.15
CA LEU A 916 -7.67 70.96 -72.35
C LEU A 916 -6.40 70.13 -72.15
N LEU A 917 -5.62 70.48 -71.11
CA LEU A 917 -4.34 69.85 -70.83
C LEU A 917 -4.32 69.13 -69.47
N GLY A 918 -5.25 69.41 -68.57
CA GLY A 918 -5.35 68.76 -67.22
C GLY A 918 -6.73 68.10 -67.02
N ASN A 919 -6.73 66.85 -66.64
CA ASN A 919 -7.89 66.07 -66.41
C ASN A 919 -8.38 66.29 -64.97
N GLY A 920 -8.78 67.54 -64.64
CA GLY A 920 -9.27 67.93 -63.33
C GLY A 920 -8.26 68.72 -62.44
N ARG A 921 -8.77 69.26 -61.33
CA ARG A 921 -8.06 70.21 -60.47
C ARG A 921 -6.77 69.67 -59.84
N ASP A 922 -6.59 68.39 -59.75
CA ASP A 922 -5.47 67.70 -59.05
C ASP A 922 -4.58 66.90 -60.03
N ARG A 923 -4.75 67.06 -61.37
CA ARG A 923 -3.98 66.44 -62.46
C ARG A 923 -3.15 67.47 -63.21
N GLY A 924 -1.87 67.51 -62.89
CA GLY A 924 -0.92 68.42 -63.57
C GLY A 924 -0.55 67.95 -64.99
N LEU A 925 0.23 68.85 -65.72
CA LEU A 925 0.69 68.59 -67.10
C LEU A 925 1.74 67.47 -67.21
N LEU A 926 2.60 67.34 -66.20
CA LEU A 926 3.63 66.33 -66.13
C LEU A 926 3.36 65.36 -64.99
N GLY A 927 3.45 64.14 -65.29
CA GLY A 927 3.28 63.14 -64.22
C GLY A 927 3.64 61.73 -64.72
N ILE A 928 3.96 60.87 -63.74
CA ILE A 928 4.35 59.46 -63.94
C ILE A 928 3.32 58.56 -63.33
N THR A 929 2.77 57.72 -64.12
CA THR A 929 1.89 56.62 -63.57
C THR A 929 2.75 55.52 -62.98
N PHE A 930 2.31 55.04 -61.85
CA PHE A 930 2.97 53.93 -61.08
C PHE A 930 1.99 52.92 -60.61
N LYS A 931 2.51 51.75 -60.37
CA LYS A 931 1.80 50.66 -59.75
C LYS A 931 2.63 50.08 -58.58
N LEU A 932 2.00 49.84 -57.40
CA LEU A 932 2.57 49.19 -56.25
C LEU A 932 1.90 47.85 -56.05
N THR A 933 2.65 46.78 -56.18
CA THR A 933 2.13 45.42 -56.05
C THR A 933 2.96 44.56 -55.08
N GLY A 934 2.40 43.49 -54.55
CA GLY A 934 3.15 42.53 -53.71
C GLY A 934 2.88 42.65 -52.19
N PRO A 935 3.79 42.23 -51.37
CA PRO A 935 3.60 42.31 -49.91
C PRO A 935 3.44 43.75 -49.42
N PHE A 936 2.49 44.03 -48.54
CA PHE A 936 2.28 45.37 -48.00
C PHE A 936 3.54 45.96 -47.32
N SER A 937 4.34 45.13 -46.69
CA SER A 937 5.60 45.51 -46.01
C SER A 937 6.70 45.95 -46.97
N GLN A 938 6.73 45.40 -48.20
CA GLN A 938 7.72 45.66 -49.24
C GLN A 938 7.08 45.58 -50.65
N PRO A 939 6.22 46.56 -51.02
CA PRO A 939 5.60 46.52 -52.33
C PRO A 939 6.60 46.86 -53.43
N ASN A 940 6.47 46.16 -54.52
CA ASN A 940 7.23 46.40 -55.73
C ASN A 940 6.67 47.63 -56.46
N LEU A 941 7.53 48.55 -56.80
CA LEU A 941 7.18 49.70 -57.60
C LEU A 941 7.42 49.43 -59.09
N THR A 942 6.37 49.56 -59.88
CA THR A 942 6.46 49.56 -61.36
C THR A 942 6.09 50.95 -61.89
N ILE A 943 6.94 51.56 -62.76
CA ILE A 943 6.74 52.85 -63.31
C ILE A 943 6.44 52.67 -64.81
N ASN A 944 5.40 53.36 -65.31
CA ASN A 944 5.12 53.37 -66.75
C ASN A 944 5.85 54.59 -67.40
N PRO A 945 6.97 54.38 -68.10
CA PRO A 945 7.80 55.45 -68.64
C PRO A 945 7.08 56.26 -69.72
N LEU A 946 6.17 55.66 -70.48
CA LEU A 946 5.46 56.40 -71.55
C LEU A 946 4.49 57.46 -71.01
N SER A 947 4.11 57.36 -69.74
CA SER A 947 3.16 58.31 -69.12
C SER A 947 3.72 59.71 -68.92
N ILE A 948 5.06 59.91 -68.98
CA ILE A 948 5.69 61.19 -68.76
C ILE A 948 5.35 62.14 -69.90
N ILE A 949 5.17 61.64 -71.12
CA ILE A 949 5.02 62.43 -72.33
C ILE A 949 3.56 62.73 -72.68
N ALA A 950 2.61 62.05 -72.03
CA ALA A 950 1.21 62.17 -72.35
C ALA A 950 0.57 63.39 -71.64
N PRO A 951 -0.01 64.33 -72.35
CA PRO A 951 -0.82 65.41 -71.77
C PRO A 951 -1.95 64.86 -70.95
N GLY A 952 -2.41 65.58 -69.89
CA GLY A 952 -3.36 65.11 -68.88
C GLY A 952 -4.59 64.29 -69.37
N VAL A 953 -5.17 64.68 -70.47
CA VAL A 953 -6.34 63.95 -71.01
C VAL A 953 -5.99 62.59 -71.60
N PHE A 954 -4.80 62.30 -72.08
CA PHE A 954 -4.38 61.00 -72.63
C PHE A 954 -3.75 60.05 -71.58
N ARG A 955 -3.53 60.52 -70.38
CA ARG A 955 -2.83 59.77 -69.33
C ARG A 955 -3.63 58.57 -68.88
N ASN A 956 -4.97 58.64 -68.94
CA ASN A 956 -5.87 57.53 -68.57
C ASN A 956 -5.60 56.27 -69.47
N ILE A 957 -5.02 56.45 -70.68
CA ILE A 957 -4.68 55.32 -71.58
C ILE A 957 -3.49 54.54 -71.07
N PHE A 958 -2.60 55.19 -70.25
CA PHE A 958 -1.39 54.58 -69.73
C PHE A 958 -1.48 54.27 -68.22
N GLU A 959 -2.65 54.45 -67.59
CA GLU A 959 -2.89 54.05 -66.25
C GLU A 959 -2.96 52.50 -66.18
N PHE A 960 -2.35 51.93 -65.23
CA PHE A 960 -2.50 50.44 -65.00
C PHE A 960 -3.94 50.16 -64.61
N GLN A 961 -4.60 49.28 -65.31
CA GLN A 961 -5.94 48.79 -64.97
C GLN A 961 -5.90 47.74 -63.90
#